data_74bfc8c1647a0fc349335dd2475c54e2
#
_entry.id   74bfc8c1647a0fc349335dd2475c54e2
#
_cell.length_a   1.000
_cell.length_b   1.000
_cell.length_c   1.000
_cell.angle_alpha   90.00
_cell.angle_beta   90.00
_cell.angle_gamma   90.00
#
_symmetry.space_group_name_H-M   'P 1'
#
loop_
_entity.id
_entity.type
_entity.pdbx_description
1 polymer ?
#
loop_
_entity_poly.entity_id
_entity_poly.type
_entity_poly.pdbx_seq_one_letter_code
_entity_poly.pdbx_strand_id
1 'polypeptide(L)'
;SEMCIRDRLIFDCGYDAVSVKQSKTYKIFYKNRYVFLTTVLATACIAVIYVIFSVFPFGSITVMRMDLYHQYGPLFAELYDRIVEHKSLLYSWNTGGGSSFLGNYLNYLSSPLSFLIFLFDKEDISYAITFIVAFKCILSATSFSYYLKKSFNKDNYFLSAFGILYAFSAYFLAYYWNVMWLDAMIMLPLIALGIEKIFKTGDIKLYTVSLVILFFANYYMGYMCCIFAVLYFFVCFINTYSNDGKLNENAVYEKKYSTKALMNNVFINRGVKFAFASIIAALICAITLVPVFMILKNSSATSGTFPQTFKSYFDLLDLITSHFALLETTIRSSGDNVLPNIYTGILTFILLPLFLVNNKIKLKEKATYVVLIIFFVFCFNNNCAEYIWHAFHFPNDLPYRYSYMYSFIIAVMGYKTILNFKGIKVKDIAYTGLAIISFVIICQKFLTNKMTNSTIYATIIFVALWCGFLFLLKNKNAQKKTVSFVLVTFILCETIISSIVGLPLNQDNKNYKENYKTYTVAINYIDNKDSGFYRTELCYLNTRMDPAYYGYNGISVFSSMAYESYSQLQSSLGMQGNKVNSYTYNTQTPVYNMMFNIKYLIQTDVSLAPSSNLYKKIYTTSDKKSNVYESKYNLPIAYCVNSKIDDWVTDEGNPFEIQSDFVKLATGSVSYTHLRAHE
;
A
#
# COMPACT_ATOMS: atom_id res chain seq x y z
N SER A 1 -26.78 -36.64 26.10
CA SER A 1 -25.83 -37.65 25.59
C SER A 1 -25.27 -37.35 24.18
N GLU A 2 -25.81 -36.37 23.45
CA GLU A 2 -25.31 -36.01 22.11
C GLU A 2 -24.09 -35.05 22.10
N MET A 3 -23.71 -34.56 23.26
CA MET A 3 -22.55 -33.65 23.38
C MET A 3 -21.20 -34.38 23.48
N CYS A 4 -21.19 -35.69 23.75
CA CYS A 4 -19.96 -36.48 23.91
C CYS A 4 -19.37 -37.07 22.62
N ILE A 5 -20.13 -37.17 21.52
CA ILE A 5 -19.64 -37.79 20.27
C ILE A 5 -18.93 -36.73 19.36
N ARG A 6 -19.14 -35.45 19.60
CA ARG A 6 -18.62 -34.39 18.76
C ARG A 6 -17.13 -34.07 18.95
N ASP A 7 -16.56 -34.54 20.07
CA ASP A 7 -15.15 -34.22 20.45
C ASP A 7 -14.14 -35.32 20.07
N ARG A 8 -14.61 -36.48 19.55
CA ARG A 8 -13.73 -37.64 19.28
C ARG A 8 -13.05 -37.68 17.92
N LEU A 9 -13.38 -36.77 17.02
CA LEU A 9 -12.89 -36.85 15.62
C LEU A 9 -11.67 -35.97 15.30
N ILE A 10 -11.03 -35.34 16.29
CA ILE A 10 -9.91 -34.41 16.01
C ILE A 10 -8.56 -34.81 16.60
N PHE A 11 -8.48 -35.68 17.64
CA PHE A 11 -7.19 -36.09 18.21
C PHE A 11 -7.25 -37.52 18.79
N ASP A 12 -6.91 -38.47 17.96
CA ASP A 12 -6.48 -39.81 18.42
C ASP A 12 -4.93 -39.88 18.41
N CYS A 13 -4.31 -38.98 19.15
CA CYS A 13 -2.92 -39.06 19.59
C CYS A 13 -2.94 -38.99 21.11
N GLY A 14 -2.55 -40.07 21.78
CA GLY A 14 -2.59 -40.39 23.21
C GLY A 14 -2.09 -39.36 24.22
N TYR A 15 -2.64 -38.17 24.19
CA TYR A 15 -2.54 -37.16 25.24
C TYR A 15 -3.93 -36.92 25.83
N ASP A 16 -4.03 -36.94 27.16
CA ASP A 16 -5.27 -36.73 27.90
C ASP A 16 -6.07 -35.52 27.38
N ALA A 17 -7.15 -35.78 26.66
CA ALA A 17 -8.05 -34.75 26.09
C ALA A 17 -8.63 -33.80 27.17
N VAL A 18 -8.63 -34.21 28.43
CA VAL A 18 -9.05 -33.39 29.58
C VAL A 18 -8.02 -32.37 29.99
N SER A 19 -6.73 -32.67 29.92
CA SER A 19 -5.64 -31.74 30.28
C SER A 19 -5.49 -30.64 29.22
N VAL A 20 -5.68 -30.95 27.94
CA VAL A 20 -5.62 -29.97 26.83
C VAL A 20 -6.79 -28.99 26.91
N LYS A 21 -8.02 -29.44 27.28
CA LYS A 21 -9.18 -28.54 27.47
C LYS A 21 -9.01 -27.54 28.63
N GLN A 22 -8.16 -27.83 29.60
CA GLN A 22 -7.85 -26.95 30.74
C GLN A 22 -6.73 -25.96 30.46
N SER A 23 -5.94 -26.19 29.42
CA SER A 23 -4.83 -25.31 29.04
C SER A 23 -5.32 -23.89 28.74
N LYS A 24 -4.58 -22.85 29.24
CA LYS A 24 -4.84 -21.43 28.96
C LYS A 24 -4.81 -21.16 27.45
N THR A 25 -3.91 -21.79 26.74
CA THR A 25 -3.75 -21.68 25.28
C THR A 25 -4.99 -22.21 24.54
N TYR A 26 -5.53 -23.38 24.92
CA TYR A 26 -6.74 -23.94 24.33
C TYR A 26 -7.95 -23.02 24.54
N LYS A 27 -8.11 -22.46 25.75
CA LYS A 27 -9.19 -21.51 26.06
C LYS A 27 -9.10 -20.25 25.19
N ILE A 28 -7.90 -19.71 24.97
CA ILE A 28 -7.66 -18.54 24.10
C ILE A 28 -7.98 -18.89 22.64
N PHE A 29 -7.52 -20.07 22.16
CA PHE A 29 -7.78 -20.55 20.82
C PHE A 29 -9.27 -20.75 20.58
N TYR A 30 -9.95 -21.47 21.44
CA TYR A 30 -11.40 -21.73 21.32
C TYR A 30 -12.21 -20.42 21.36
N LYS A 31 -11.84 -19.49 22.21
CA LYS A 31 -12.45 -18.16 22.29
C LYS A 31 -12.28 -17.36 21.00
N ASN A 32 -11.22 -17.58 20.22
CA ASN A 32 -10.91 -16.84 19.00
C ASN A 32 -10.96 -17.73 17.73
N ARG A 33 -11.60 -18.88 17.78
CA ARG A 33 -11.59 -19.90 16.71
C ARG A 33 -11.95 -19.36 15.32
N TYR A 34 -12.91 -18.43 15.19
CA TYR A 34 -13.29 -17.88 13.89
C TYR A 34 -12.33 -16.79 13.40
N VAL A 35 -11.67 -16.05 14.28
CA VAL A 35 -10.56 -15.17 13.90
C VAL A 35 -9.38 -16.01 13.40
N PHE A 36 -9.07 -17.11 14.11
CA PHE A 36 -8.05 -18.06 13.66
C PHE A 36 -8.44 -18.73 12.33
N LEU A 37 -9.70 -19.13 12.17
CA LEU A 37 -10.21 -19.65 10.91
C LEU A 37 -10.04 -18.63 9.77
N THR A 38 -10.24 -17.33 10.04
CA THR A 38 -9.98 -16.27 9.04
C THR A 38 -8.53 -16.28 8.57
N THR A 39 -7.58 -16.37 9.52
CA THR A 39 -6.15 -16.46 9.19
C THR A 39 -5.85 -17.65 8.31
N VAL A 40 -6.38 -18.85 8.66
CA VAL A 40 -6.18 -20.08 7.88
C VAL A 40 -6.77 -19.96 6.48
N LEU A 41 -8.00 -19.46 6.36
CA LEU A 41 -8.67 -19.31 5.05
C LEU A 41 -7.99 -18.24 4.18
N ALA A 42 -7.54 -17.12 4.76
CA ALA A 42 -6.79 -16.11 4.02
C ALA A 42 -5.44 -16.66 3.52
N THR A 43 -4.75 -17.45 4.36
CA THR A 43 -3.53 -18.17 3.96
C THR A 43 -3.80 -19.14 2.81
N ALA A 44 -4.88 -19.91 2.89
CA ALA A 44 -5.27 -20.82 1.83
C ALA A 44 -5.60 -20.09 0.51
N CYS A 45 -6.32 -18.95 0.57
CA CYS A 45 -6.57 -18.11 -0.61
C CYS A 45 -5.27 -17.65 -1.28
N ILE A 46 -4.34 -17.07 -0.50
CA ILE A 46 -3.04 -16.62 -1.02
C ILE A 46 -2.27 -17.82 -1.61
N ALA A 47 -2.23 -18.95 -0.92
CA ALA A 47 -1.52 -20.12 -1.42
C ALA A 47 -2.09 -20.62 -2.76
N VAL A 48 -3.42 -20.68 -2.90
CA VAL A 48 -4.07 -21.09 -4.15
C VAL A 48 -3.76 -20.09 -5.27
N ILE A 49 -3.86 -18.78 -4.99
CA ILE A 49 -3.52 -17.72 -5.96
C ILE A 49 -2.04 -17.84 -6.39
N TYR A 50 -1.14 -18.06 -5.44
CA TYR A 50 0.29 -18.21 -5.71
C TYR A 50 0.62 -19.48 -6.50
N VAL A 51 -0.10 -20.58 -6.26
CA VAL A 51 0.01 -21.80 -7.09
C VAL A 51 -0.44 -21.52 -8.53
N ILE A 52 -1.60 -20.88 -8.71
CA ILE A 52 -2.16 -20.59 -10.04
C ILE A 52 -1.20 -19.74 -10.87
N PHE A 53 -0.57 -18.74 -10.27
CA PHE A 53 0.36 -17.84 -10.95
C PHE A 53 1.83 -18.29 -10.88
N SER A 54 2.12 -19.45 -10.32
CA SER A 54 3.51 -19.93 -10.10
C SER A 54 4.37 -18.92 -9.33
N VAL A 55 3.77 -18.25 -8.32
CA VAL A 55 4.46 -17.29 -7.45
C VAL A 55 5.22 -18.05 -6.36
N PHE A 56 6.39 -17.54 -5.96
CA PHE A 56 7.15 -18.07 -4.83
C PHE A 56 6.28 -18.25 -3.57
N PRO A 57 6.34 -19.38 -2.83
CA PRO A 57 7.29 -20.50 -2.96
C PRO A 57 6.87 -21.61 -3.96
N PHE A 58 5.78 -21.47 -4.69
CA PHE A 58 5.26 -22.49 -5.60
C PHE A 58 5.81 -22.38 -7.03
N GLY A 59 6.62 -21.36 -7.31
CA GLY A 59 7.29 -21.12 -8.58
C GLY A 59 8.30 -19.99 -8.48
N SER A 60 8.75 -19.46 -9.63
CA SER A 60 9.80 -18.43 -9.72
C SER A 60 9.27 -17.01 -9.87
N ILE A 61 7.97 -16.82 -10.06
CA ILE A 61 7.36 -15.49 -10.21
C ILE A 61 7.31 -14.80 -8.84
N THR A 62 7.42 -13.47 -8.82
CA THR A 62 7.34 -12.63 -7.63
C THR A 62 6.26 -11.56 -7.79
N VAL A 63 5.93 -10.88 -6.70
CA VAL A 63 5.00 -9.74 -6.72
C VAL A 63 5.64 -8.43 -7.20
N MET A 64 6.90 -8.47 -7.63
CA MET A 64 7.65 -7.29 -8.06
C MET A 64 7.01 -6.66 -9.30
N ARG A 65 6.64 -5.38 -9.20
CA ARG A 65 5.95 -4.64 -10.23
C ARG A 65 6.08 -3.14 -10.03
N MET A 66 6.06 -2.36 -11.12
CA MET A 66 6.01 -0.90 -11.08
C MET A 66 7.05 -0.31 -10.09
N ASP A 67 6.60 0.52 -9.14
CA ASP A 67 7.47 1.12 -8.13
C ASP A 67 8.11 0.07 -7.20
N LEU A 68 7.42 -1.06 -6.97
CA LEU A 68 8.01 -2.14 -6.18
C LEU A 68 9.24 -2.74 -6.87
N TYR A 69 9.22 -2.86 -8.19
CA TYR A 69 10.35 -3.33 -8.99
C TYR A 69 11.47 -2.29 -9.07
N HIS A 70 11.12 -1.04 -9.42
CA HIS A 70 12.09 -0.01 -9.77
C HIS A 70 12.59 0.83 -8.60
N GLN A 71 11.86 0.85 -7.47
CA GLN A 71 12.11 1.74 -6.35
C GLN A 71 12.18 0.99 -5.01
N TYR A 72 11.08 0.33 -4.58
CA TYR A 72 11.03 -0.23 -3.22
C TYR A 72 11.92 -1.45 -3.06
N GLY A 73 12.00 -2.34 -4.05
CA GLY A 73 12.90 -3.48 -4.03
C GLY A 73 14.36 -3.09 -3.83
N PRO A 74 14.92 -2.17 -4.64
CA PRO A 74 16.25 -1.62 -4.41
C PRO A 74 16.46 -0.99 -3.02
N LEU A 75 15.47 -0.23 -2.53
CA LEU A 75 15.55 0.38 -1.20
C LEU A 75 15.51 -0.66 -0.08
N PHE A 76 14.77 -1.76 -0.22
CA PHE A 76 14.82 -2.89 0.70
C PHE A 76 16.19 -3.57 0.71
N ALA A 77 16.83 -3.72 -0.46
CA ALA A 77 18.18 -4.26 -0.55
C ALA A 77 19.21 -3.33 0.12
N GLU A 78 19.08 -2.01 -0.05
CA GLU A 78 19.92 -1.04 0.64
C GLU A 78 19.69 -1.05 2.16
N LEU A 79 18.43 -1.17 2.63
CA LEU A 79 18.13 -1.33 4.05
C LEU A 79 18.81 -2.57 4.62
N TYR A 80 18.80 -3.68 3.87
CA TYR A 80 19.48 -4.91 4.26
C TYR A 80 20.96 -4.67 4.51
N ASP A 81 21.69 -4.07 3.55
CA ASP A 81 23.11 -3.75 3.70
C ASP A 81 23.38 -2.84 4.88
N ARG A 82 22.56 -1.77 5.03
CA ARG A 82 22.77 -0.80 6.10
C ARG A 82 22.67 -1.39 7.48
N ILE A 83 21.73 -2.30 7.70
CA ILE A 83 21.57 -2.96 9.00
C ILE A 83 22.65 -4.00 9.20
N VAL A 84 22.96 -4.85 8.21
CA VAL A 84 23.95 -5.91 8.33
C VAL A 84 25.37 -5.35 8.47
N GLU A 85 25.69 -4.29 7.75
CA GLU A 85 27.00 -3.64 7.77
C GLU A 85 27.10 -2.47 8.78
N HIS A 86 26.07 -2.26 9.59
CA HIS A 86 25.99 -1.17 10.59
C HIS A 86 26.21 0.24 10.00
N LYS A 87 25.77 0.47 8.74
CA LYS A 87 25.85 1.77 8.07
C LYS A 87 24.78 2.74 8.59
N SER A 88 25.07 4.05 8.52
CA SER A 88 24.13 5.10 8.93
C SER A 88 22.81 5.05 8.14
N LEU A 89 21.68 5.20 8.83
CA LEU A 89 20.36 5.37 8.22
C LEU A 89 20.06 6.82 7.79
N LEU A 90 20.99 7.78 8.00
CA LEU A 90 20.73 9.18 7.73
C LEU A 90 20.95 9.56 6.26
N TYR A 91 22.07 9.12 5.67
CA TYR A 91 22.53 9.53 4.37
C TYR A 91 23.02 8.35 3.54
N SER A 92 22.84 8.40 2.23
CA SER A 92 23.28 7.37 1.27
C SER A 92 23.99 7.97 0.07
N TRP A 93 25.12 7.40 -0.31
CA TRP A 93 25.77 7.60 -1.61
C TRP A 93 25.23 6.68 -2.72
N ASN A 94 24.42 5.68 -2.35
CA ASN A 94 23.85 4.69 -3.27
C ASN A 94 22.53 5.18 -3.90
N THR A 95 22.13 6.41 -3.65
CA THR A 95 20.90 7.00 -4.21
C THR A 95 21.13 8.44 -4.63
N GLY A 96 20.82 8.77 -5.89
CA GLY A 96 20.75 10.14 -6.38
C GLY A 96 22.05 10.93 -6.33
N GLY A 97 23.22 10.24 -6.41
CA GLY A 97 24.50 10.90 -6.27
C GLY A 97 24.85 11.32 -4.84
N GLY A 98 24.02 10.96 -3.89
CA GLY A 98 24.08 11.31 -2.47
C GLY A 98 22.80 11.99 -2.00
N SER A 99 22.02 11.30 -1.16
CA SER A 99 20.73 11.80 -0.68
C SER A 99 20.38 11.34 0.73
N SER A 100 19.29 11.88 1.28
CA SER A 100 18.77 11.43 2.58
C SER A 100 18.21 10.02 2.51
N PHE A 101 18.92 9.04 3.08
CA PHE A 101 18.35 7.70 3.25
C PHE A 101 17.22 7.70 4.28
N LEU A 102 17.30 8.57 5.29
CA LEU A 102 16.27 8.69 6.31
C LEU A 102 14.90 9.01 5.68
N GLY A 103 14.85 9.88 4.69
CA GLY A 103 13.63 10.17 3.94
C GLY A 103 13.06 8.94 3.26
N ASN A 104 13.89 8.19 2.53
CA ASN A 104 13.51 6.95 1.88
C ASN A 104 13.06 5.89 2.90
N TYR A 105 13.79 5.74 4.01
CA TYR A 105 13.45 4.81 5.07
C TYR A 105 12.07 5.12 5.67
N LEU A 106 11.85 6.37 6.09
CA LEU A 106 10.59 6.76 6.74
C LEU A 106 9.39 6.76 5.80
N ASN A 107 9.60 6.95 4.51
CA ASN A 107 8.51 6.94 3.51
C ASN A 107 8.13 5.53 3.04
N TYR A 108 9.10 4.62 2.92
CA TYR A 108 8.88 3.33 2.24
C TYR A 108 9.14 2.10 3.10
N LEU A 109 10.05 2.16 4.09
CA LEU A 109 10.66 0.99 4.71
C LEU A 109 10.41 0.86 6.21
N SER A 110 9.88 1.88 6.87
CA SER A 110 9.81 1.98 8.33
C SER A 110 8.73 1.11 8.99
N SER A 111 7.98 0.33 8.21
CA SER A 111 7.07 -0.67 8.76
C SER A 111 7.84 -1.70 9.59
N PRO A 112 7.36 -2.05 10.81
CA PRO A 112 7.97 -3.14 11.58
C PRO A 112 8.04 -4.47 10.82
N LEU A 113 7.11 -4.70 9.89
CA LEU A 113 7.08 -5.91 9.06
C LEU A 113 8.14 -5.88 7.95
N SER A 114 8.74 -4.75 7.64
CA SER A 114 9.86 -4.65 6.70
C SER A 114 11.09 -5.44 7.17
N PHE A 115 11.29 -5.58 8.48
CA PHE A 115 12.39 -6.36 9.06
C PHE A 115 12.28 -7.88 8.80
N LEU A 116 11.16 -8.36 8.26
CA LEU A 116 11.06 -9.76 7.82
C LEU A 116 11.95 -10.08 6.61
N ILE A 117 12.53 -9.08 5.93
CA ILE A 117 13.54 -9.28 4.90
C ILE A 117 14.75 -10.07 5.40
N PHE A 118 15.12 -9.92 6.67
CA PHE A 118 16.25 -10.62 7.28
C PHE A 118 16.06 -12.13 7.49
N LEU A 119 14.87 -12.67 7.15
CA LEU A 119 14.63 -14.12 7.04
C LEU A 119 15.15 -14.71 5.72
N PHE A 120 15.63 -13.87 4.80
CA PHE A 120 16.10 -14.22 3.48
C PHE A 120 17.48 -13.62 3.23
N ASP A 121 18.22 -14.16 2.27
CA ASP A 121 19.46 -13.54 1.80
C ASP A 121 19.13 -12.30 0.93
N LYS A 122 20.07 -11.33 0.84
CA LYS A 122 19.87 -10.12 0.03
C LYS A 122 19.56 -10.43 -1.43
N GLU A 123 20.19 -11.46 -2.01
CA GLU A 123 19.92 -11.93 -3.38
C GLU A 123 18.42 -12.28 -3.57
N ASP A 124 17.77 -12.77 -2.52
CA ASP A 124 16.38 -13.21 -2.51
C ASP A 124 15.38 -12.15 -2.01
N ILE A 125 15.77 -10.87 -2.04
CA ILE A 125 14.95 -9.74 -1.56
C ILE A 125 13.55 -9.72 -2.21
N SER A 126 13.42 -10.11 -3.47
CA SER A 126 12.14 -10.20 -4.18
C SER A 126 11.22 -11.29 -3.61
N TYR A 127 11.78 -12.38 -3.12
CA TYR A 127 11.04 -13.45 -2.41
C TYR A 127 10.63 -12.99 -1.02
N ALA A 128 11.53 -12.30 -0.30
CA ALA A 128 11.22 -11.70 0.99
C ALA A 128 10.04 -10.72 0.90
N ILE A 129 10.05 -9.85 -0.09
CA ILE A 129 8.96 -8.88 -0.33
C ILE A 129 7.66 -9.60 -0.71
N THR A 130 7.74 -10.66 -1.52
CA THR A 130 6.58 -11.50 -1.89
C THR A 130 5.94 -12.11 -0.64
N PHE A 131 6.75 -12.62 0.28
CA PHE A 131 6.29 -13.12 1.57
C PHE A 131 5.64 -12.01 2.43
N ILE A 132 6.26 -10.81 2.52
CA ILE A 132 5.74 -9.68 3.29
C ILE A 132 4.37 -9.24 2.79
N VAL A 133 4.16 -9.15 1.48
CA VAL A 133 2.88 -8.77 0.88
C VAL A 133 1.79 -9.80 1.26
N ALA A 134 2.07 -11.09 1.10
CA ALA A 134 1.16 -12.16 1.51
C ALA A 134 0.81 -12.07 3.01
N PHE A 135 1.83 -11.89 3.84
CA PHE A 135 1.66 -11.80 5.29
C PHE A 135 0.81 -10.59 5.70
N LYS A 136 1.03 -9.42 5.09
CA LYS A 136 0.21 -8.22 5.34
C LYS A 136 -1.25 -8.40 4.92
N CYS A 137 -1.53 -9.08 3.81
CA CYS A 137 -2.90 -9.43 3.41
C CYS A 137 -3.59 -10.33 4.46
N ILE A 138 -2.91 -11.38 4.92
CA ILE A 138 -3.42 -12.28 5.95
C ILE A 138 -3.68 -11.53 7.27
N LEU A 139 -2.77 -10.64 7.67
CA LEU A 139 -2.96 -9.79 8.86
C LEU A 139 -4.15 -8.84 8.71
N SER A 140 -4.39 -8.29 7.51
CA SER A 140 -5.54 -7.42 7.23
C SER A 140 -6.87 -8.17 7.43
N ALA A 141 -6.97 -9.41 6.91
CA ALA A 141 -8.13 -10.27 7.13
C ALA A 141 -8.35 -10.57 8.63
N THR A 142 -7.26 -10.91 9.32
CA THR A 142 -7.26 -11.25 10.74
C THR A 142 -7.67 -10.09 11.62
N SER A 143 -7.10 -8.90 11.38
CA SER A 143 -7.38 -7.69 12.17
C SER A 143 -8.83 -7.24 11.99
N PHE A 144 -9.36 -7.29 10.76
CA PHE A 144 -10.77 -6.94 10.51
C PHE A 144 -11.73 -7.95 11.15
N SER A 145 -11.46 -9.24 11.05
CA SER A 145 -12.24 -10.30 11.73
C SER A 145 -12.22 -10.10 13.26
N TYR A 146 -11.06 -9.75 13.83
CA TYR A 146 -10.92 -9.43 15.25
C TYR A 146 -11.71 -8.19 15.64
N TYR A 147 -11.65 -7.12 14.82
CA TYR A 147 -12.47 -5.92 15.00
C TYR A 147 -13.96 -6.28 15.06
N LEU A 148 -14.49 -6.99 14.06
CA LEU A 148 -15.90 -7.39 14.01
C LEU A 148 -16.30 -8.19 15.25
N LYS A 149 -15.48 -9.14 15.67
CA LYS A 149 -15.72 -9.93 16.88
C LYS A 149 -15.83 -9.08 18.11
N LYS A 150 -14.91 -8.11 18.29
CA LYS A 150 -14.84 -7.28 19.49
C LYS A 150 -15.89 -6.15 19.50
N SER A 151 -16.12 -5.54 18.34
CA SER A 151 -17.12 -4.47 18.18
C SER A 151 -18.54 -4.97 18.45
N PHE A 152 -18.90 -6.11 17.86
CA PHE A 152 -20.25 -6.69 17.93
C PHE A 152 -20.44 -7.77 19.00
N ASN A 153 -19.38 -8.16 19.69
CA ASN A 153 -19.39 -9.24 20.68
C ASN A 153 -20.07 -10.54 20.17
N LYS A 154 -19.74 -10.92 18.94
CA LYS A 154 -20.24 -12.13 18.27
C LYS A 154 -19.10 -13.03 17.83
N ASP A 155 -19.36 -14.35 17.87
CA ASP A 155 -18.40 -15.39 17.47
C ASP A 155 -19.08 -16.34 16.48
N ASN A 156 -18.89 -16.12 15.19
CA ASN A 156 -19.51 -16.89 14.11
C ASN A 156 -18.66 -16.86 12.84
N TYR A 157 -18.92 -17.73 11.88
CA TYR A 157 -18.13 -17.87 10.65
C TYR A 157 -18.28 -16.70 9.67
N PHE A 158 -19.26 -15.83 9.83
CA PHE A 158 -19.32 -14.59 9.06
C PHE A 158 -18.15 -13.64 9.37
N LEU A 159 -17.52 -13.79 10.55
CA LEU A 159 -16.27 -13.07 10.85
C LEU A 159 -15.20 -13.39 9.81
N SER A 160 -15.06 -14.68 9.45
CA SER A 160 -14.10 -15.12 8.44
C SER A 160 -14.46 -14.62 7.05
N ALA A 161 -15.75 -14.71 6.68
CA ALA A 161 -16.24 -14.24 5.40
C ALA A 161 -15.91 -12.76 5.16
N PHE A 162 -16.30 -11.89 6.07
CA PHE A 162 -16.06 -10.45 5.94
C PHE A 162 -14.59 -10.08 6.13
N GLY A 163 -13.81 -10.85 6.91
CA GLY A 163 -12.36 -10.68 7.01
C GLY A 163 -11.68 -10.89 5.67
N ILE A 164 -12.05 -11.93 4.93
CA ILE A 164 -11.52 -12.23 3.60
C ILE A 164 -11.96 -11.16 2.58
N LEU A 165 -13.26 -10.81 2.55
CA LEU A 165 -13.78 -9.80 1.63
C LEU A 165 -13.08 -8.44 1.80
N TYR A 166 -12.76 -8.03 3.03
CA TYR A 166 -12.03 -6.81 3.30
C TYR A 166 -10.58 -6.90 2.80
N ALA A 167 -9.88 -7.98 3.14
CA ALA A 167 -8.46 -8.12 2.81
C ALA A 167 -8.20 -8.27 1.31
N PHE A 168 -9.10 -8.96 0.59
CA PHE A 168 -9.02 -9.15 -0.86
C PHE A 168 -9.90 -8.17 -1.65
N SER A 169 -10.18 -7.00 -1.07
CA SER A 169 -10.90 -5.93 -1.78
C SER A 169 -10.10 -5.42 -2.98
N ALA A 170 -10.77 -4.72 -3.90
CA ALA A 170 -10.12 -4.12 -5.08
C ALA A 170 -8.96 -3.20 -4.71
N TYR A 171 -8.98 -2.59 -3.53
CA TYR A 171 -7.85 -1.81 -3.04
C TYR A 171 -6.58 -2.65 -2.92
N PHE A 172 -6.66 -3.82 -2.27
CA PHE A 172 -5.52 -4.73 -2.19
C PHE A 172 -5.08 -5.21 -3.56
N LEU A 173 -6.03 -5.62 -4.40
CA LEU A 173 -5.72 -6.12 -5.74
C LEU A 173 -5.03 -5.08 -6.62
N ALA A 174 -5.41 -3.80 -6.51
CA ALA A 174 -4.81 -2.70 -7.25
C ALA A 174 -3.43 -2.29 -6.69
N TYR A 175 -3.28 -2.26 -5.36
CA TYR A 175 -2.19 -1.55 -4.68
C TYR A 175 -1.29 -2.45 -3.81
N TYR A 176 -1.36 -3.79 -3.94
CA TYR A 176 -0.55 -4.73 -3.15
C TYR A 176 0.96 -4.47 -3.26
N TRP A 177 1.40 -3.93 -4.37
CA TRP A 177 2.79 -3.59 -4.63
C TRP A 177 3.26 -2.30 -3.92
N ASN A 178 2.35 -1.48 -3.37
CA ASN A 178 2.66 -0.42 -2.41
C ASN A 178 2.70 -1.01 -0.99
N VAL A 179 3.75 -1.76 -0.71
CA VAL A 179 3.87 -2.60 0.51
C VAL A 179 3.61 -1.82 1.79
N MET A 180 4.05 -0.55 1.87
CA MET A 180 3.88 0.33 3.02
C MET A 180 2.43 0.79 3.24
N TRP A 181 1.55 0.74 2.21
CA TRP A 181 0.14 1.12 2.37
C TRP A 181 -0.68 -0.01 3.02
N LEU A 182 -0.22 -1.25 2.91
CA LEU A 182 -0.93 -2.41 3.46
C LEU A 182 -0.99 -2.39 4.99
N ASP A 183 -0.03 -1.72 5.65
CA ASP A 183 -0.08 -1.52 7.10
C ASP A 183 -1.33 -0.75 7.54
N ALA A 184 -1.81 0.17 6.71
CA ALA A 184 -3.04 0.90 6.99
C ALA A 184 -4.28 0.00 6.94
N MET A 185 -4.33 -0.99 6.04
CA MET A 185 -5.40 -2.00 6.05
C MET A 185 -5.39 -2.85 7.32
N ILE A 186 -4.21 -3.12 7.89
CA ILE A 186 -4.07 -3.88 9.14
C ILE A 186 -4.51 -3.02 10.33
N MET A 187 -4.11 -1.75 10.37
CA MET A 187 -4.28 -0.87 11.53
C MET A 187 -5.64 -0.18 11.59
N LEU A 188 -6.29 0.10 10.45
CA LEU A 188 -7.60 0.76 10.41
C LEU A 188 -8.66 0.07 11.27
N PRO A 189 -8.85 -1.28 11.21
CA PRO A 189 -9.79 -1.98 12.08
C PRO A 189 -9.47 -1.81 13.57
N LEU A 190 -8.18 -1.78 13.93
CA LEU A 190 -7.74 -1.62 15.32
C LEU A 190 -7.92 -0.18 15.81
N ILE A 191 -7.67 0.81 14.95
CA ILE A 191 -7.96 2.23 15.20
C ILE A 191 -9.45 2.43 15.44
N ALA A 192 -10.31 1.89 14.57
CA ALA A 192 -11.77 1.95 14.72
C ALA A 192 -12.23 1.31 16.03
N LEU A 193 -11.71 0.12 16.37
CA LEU A 193 -11.99 -0.54 17.64
C LEU A 193 -11.53 0.28 18.85
N GLY A 194 -10.38 0.95 18.71
CA GLY A 194 -9.85 1.85 19.73
C GLY A 194 -10.79 3.03 19.98
N ILE A 195 -11.32 3.66 18.93
CA ILE A 195 -12.31 4.74 19.02
C ILE A 195 -13.59 4.25 19.71
N GLU A 196 -14.10 3.06 19.32
CA GLU A 196 -15.26 2.48 20.02
C GLU A 196 -15.00 2.25 21.51
N LYS A 197 -13.79 1.83 21.90
CA LYS A 197 -13.41 1.67 23.30
C LYS A 197 -13.37 3.01 24.03
N ILE A 198 -12.89 4.08 23.40
CA ILE A 198 -12.95 5.43 23.99
C ILE A 198 -14.40 5.76 24.34
N PHE A 199 -15.37 5.49 23.46
CA PHE A 199 -16.78 5.73 23.75
C PHE A 199 -17.33 4.81 24.84
N LYS A 200 -17.07 3.51 24.78
CA LYS A 200 -17.62 2.50 25.70
C LYS A 200 -17.03 2.60 27.11
N THR A 201 -15.73 2.72 27.24
CA THR A 201 -15.01 2.61 28.51
C THR A 201 -14.12 3.80 28.85
N GLY A 202 -13.87 4.70 27.89
CA GLY A 202 -12.89 5.78 28.03
C GLY A 202 -11.43 5.33 27.92
N ASP A 203 -11.16 4.08 27.51
CA ASP A 203 -9.81 3.53 27.33
C ASP A 203 -9.21 4.01 25.99
N ILE A 204 -8.11 4.76 26.08
CA ILE A 204 -7.41 5.34 24.93
C ILE A 204 -6.30 4.45 24.37
N LYS A 205 -5.88 3.42 25.11
CA LYS A 205 -4.63 2.67 24.84
C LYS A 205 -4.60 2.06 23.43
N LEU A 206 -5.66 1.33 23.04
CA LEU A 206 -5.70 0.65 21.75
C LEU A 206 -5.62 1.65 20.59
N TYR A 207 -6.39 2.74 20.68
CA TYR A 207 -6.38 3.80 19.68
C TYR A 207 -4.99 4.43 19.53
N THR A 208 -4.39 4.86 20.65
CA THR A 208 -3.06 5.49 20.66
C THR A 208 -1.99 4.56 20.09
N VAL A 209 -1.92 3.31 20.57
CA VAL A 209 -0.91 2.34 20.11
C VAL A 209 -1.08 2.02 18.62
N SER A 210 -2.32 1.79 18.17
CA SER A 210 -2.56 1.48 16.75
C SER A 210 -2.19 2.66 15.84
N LEU A 211 -2.47 3.88 16.27
CA LEU A 211 -2.13 5.09 15.51
C LEU A 211 -0.60 5.32 15.49
N VAL A 212 0.09 5.10 16.62
CA VAL A 212 1.56 5.17 16.70
C VAL A 212 2.20 4.17 15.74
N ILE A 213 1.77 2.90 15.78
CA ILE A 213 2.32 1.86 14.88
C ILE A 213 2.10 2.27 13.41
N LEU A 214 0.93 2.81 13.07
CA LEU A 214 0.65 3.24 11.70
C LEU A 214 1.52 4.43 11.27
N PHE A 215 1.69 5.45 12.11
CA PHE A 215 2.57 6.59 11.79
C PHE A 215 4.03 6.18 11.62
N PHE A 216 4.52 5.24 12.46
CA PHE A 216 5.85 4.66 12.27
C PHE A 216 5.94 3.86 10.98
N ALA A 217 4.91 3.08 10.64
CA ALA A 217 4.90 2.28 9.42
C ALA A 217 4.81 3.12 8.15
N ASN A 218 3.95 4.13 8.14
CA ASN A 218 3.82 5.10 7.05
C ASN A 218 3.04 6.34 7.51
N TYR A 219 3.71 7.47 7.59
CA TYR A 219 3.13 8.74 8.05
C TYR A 219 2.00 9.25 7.14
N TYR A 220 2.12 9.02 5.82
CA TYR A 220 1.16 9.50 4.84
C TYR A 220 -0.19 8.77 4.93
N MET A 221 -0.16 7.44 5.08
CA MET A 221 -1.36 6.66 5.37
C MET A 221 -1.91 6.96 6.77
N GLY A 222 -1.00 7.25 7.73
CA GLY A 222 -1.37 7.73 9.07
C GLY A 222 -2.18 9.02 9.02
N TYR A 223 -1.79 9.99 8.19
CA TYR A 223 -2.54 11.22 7.97
C TYR A 223 -3.98 10.95 7.46
N MET A 224 -4.11 10.11 6.42
CA MET A 224 -5.44 9.72 5.92
C MET A 224 -6.28 9.02 6.98
N CYS A 225 -5.66 8.15 7.79
CA CYS A 225 -6.35 7.50 8.92
C CYS A 225 -6.78 8.49 10.01
N CYS A 226 -6.09 9.62 10.20
CA CYS A 226 -6.54 10.67 11.12
C CYS A 226 -7.83 11.33 10.63
N ILE A 227 -7.96 11.62 9.33
CA ILE A 227 -9.21 12.14 8.75
C ILE A 227 -10.34 11.13 8.99
N PHE A 228 -10.10 9.86 8.67
CA PHE A 228 -11.07 8.80 8.91
C PHE A 228 -11.44 8.68 10.41
N ALA A 229 -10.45 8.76 11.30
CA ALA A 229 -10.66 8.64 12.74
C ALA A 229 -11.61 9.74 13.28
N VAL A 230 -11.50 10.97 12.77
CA VAL A 230 -12.42 12.06 13.09
C VAL A 230 -13.84 11.74 12.60
N LEU A 231 -13.98 11.30 11.36
CA LEU A 231 -15.29 10.90 10.81
C LEU A 231 -15.91 9.75 11.60
N TYR A 232 -15.11 8.73 11.91
CA TYR A 232 -15.57 7.56 12.66
C TYR A 232 -15.89 7.88 14.13
N PHE A 233 -15.20 8.86 14.71
CA PHE A 233 -15.54 9.40 16.03
C PHE A 233 -16.98 9.93 16.04
N PHE A 234 -17.39 10.71 15.05
CA PHE A 234 -18.78 11.18 14.94
C PHE A 234 -19.77 10.04 14.69
N VAL A 235 -19.41 9.03 13.90
CA VAL A 235 -20.24 7.81 13.73
C VAL A 235 -20.48 7.12 15.08
N CYS A 236 -19.42 6.94 15.88
CA CYS A 236 -19.51 6.34 17.20
C CYS A 236 -20.35 7.21 18.14
N PHE A 237 -20.15 8.52 18.14
CA PHE A 237 -20.92 9.47 18.95
C PHE A 237 -22.41 9.38 18.63
N ILE A 238 -22.78 9.54 17.36
CA ILE A 238 -24.17 9.53 16.91
C ILE A 238 -24.86 8.20 17.27
N ASN A 239 -24.17 7.05 17.08
CA ASN A 239 -24.76 5.74 17.32
C ASN A 239 -24.81 5.33 18.80
N THR A 240 -23.97 5.92 19.65
CA THR A 240 -23.87 5.57 21.08
C THR A 240 -24.85 6.38 21.92
N TYR A 241 -25.25 7.57 21.47
CA TYR A 241 -26.14 8.44 22.21
C TYR A 241 -27.63 8.15 21.95
N SER A 242 -28.42 8.19 23.03
CA SER A 242 -29.88 8.27 22.95
C SER A 242 -30.32 9.72 22.68
N ASN A 243 -31.59 9.90 22.27
CA ASN A 243 -32.16 11.23 22.01
C ASN A 243 -32.13 12.17 23.23
N ASP A 244 -31.99 11.62 24.45
CA ASP A 244 -31.94 12.36 25.70
C ASP A 244 -30.53 12.76 26.15
N GLY A 245 -29.51 12.62 25.27
CA GLY A 245 -28.11 12.93 25.59
C GLY A 245 -27.44 11.92 26.55
N LYS A 246 -28.13 10.84 26.90
CA LYS A 246 -27.62 9.74 27.74
C LYS A 246 -27.05 8.63 26.90
N LEU A 247 -26.07 7.91 27.44
CA LEU A 247 -25.56 6.70 26.80
C LEU A 247 -26.68 5.63 26.73
N ASN A 248 -26.81 4.93 25.60
CA ASN A 248 -27.72 3.78 25.51
C ASN A 248 -27.32 2.73 26.59
N GLU A 249 -28.33 2.11 27.22
CA GLU A 249 -28.19 1.20 28.38
C GLU A 249 -27.19 0.07 28.26
N ASN A 250 -26.68 -0.22 27.07
CA ASN A 250 -25.63 -1.21 26.82
C ASN A 250 -24.18 -0.68 26.94
N ALA A 251 -24.01 0.60 27.26
CA ALA A 251 -22.70 1.18 27.55
C ALA A 251 -22.52 1.21 29.08
N VAL A 252 -21.70 0.32 29.59
CA VAL A 252 -21.34 0.28 31.01
C VAL A 252 -20.63 1.57 31.36
N TYR A 253 -21.33 2.46 32.08
CA TYR A 253 -20.78 3.70 32.60
C TYR A 253 -20.38 3.50 34.06
N GLU A 254 -19.08 3.49 34.33
CA GLU A 254 -18.58 3.64 35.68
C GLU A 254 -18.85 5.07 36.17
N LYS A 255 -19.78 5.20 37.12
CA LYS A 255 -20.14 6.40 37.89
C LYS A 255 -18.97 6.79 38.81
N LYS A 256 -17.88 7.36 38.24
CA LYS A 256 -16.81 7.91 39.07
C LYS A 256 -16.25 9.16 38.37
N TYR A 257 -16.72 10.30 38.81
CA TYR A 257 -16.10 11.62 38.90
C TYR A 257 -17.16 12.71 38.79
N SER A 258 -17.61 13.10 39.94
CA SER A 258 -18.38 14.33 40.17
C SER A 258 -17.39 15.51 40.18
N THR A 259 -17.25 16.18 39.06
CA THR A 259 -16.66 17.53 39.04
C THR A 259 -17.05 18.27 37.75
N LYS A 260 -17.86 19.33 37.97
CA LYS A 260 -18.25 20.39 37.03
C LYS A 260 -19.13 19.99 35.81
N ALA A 261 -20.21 20.75 35.60
CA ALA A 261 -21.22 20.53 34.56
C ALA A 261 -20.70 20.33 33.14
N LEU A 262 -19.50 20.85 32.81
CA LEU A 262 -18.86 20.68 31.50
C LEU A 262 -18.29 19.27 31.31
N MET A 263 -17.74 18.65 32.37
CA MET A 263 -17.16 17.28 32.27
C MET A 263 -18.22 16.19 32.36
N ASN A 264 -19.47 16.54 32.75
CA ASN A 264 -20.60 15.61 32.69
C ASN A 264 -21.16 15.44 31.27
N ASN A 265 -20.76 16.30 30.31
CA ASN A 265 -21.09 16.10 28.91
C ASN A 265 -20.15 15.02 28.30
N VAL A 266 -20.72 13.85 28.05
CA VAL A 266 -19.97 12.70 27.52
C VAL A 266 -19.31 13.03 26.19
N PHE A 267 -19.89 13.86 25.33
CA PHE A 267 -19.26 14.29 24.08
C PHE A 267 -17.94 15.01 24.35
N ILE A 268 -17.96 16.00 25.25
CA ILE A 268 -16.74 16.76 25.60
C ILE A 268 -15.70 15.84 26.24
N ASN A 269 -16.09 14.98 27.18
CA ASN A 269 -15.17 14.06 27.86
C ASN A 269 -14.53 13.08 26.86
N ARG A 270 -15.34 12.47 25.95
CA ARG A 270 -14.81 11.52 24.97
C ARG A 270 -14.02 12.24 23.86
N GLY A 271 -14.43 13.45 23.49
CA GLY A 271 -13.69 14.30 22.54
C GLY A 271 -12.34 14.71 23.08
N VAL A 272 -12.26 15.15 24.35
CA VAL A 272 -10.97 15.46 25.00
C VAL A 272 -10.06 14.23 25.07
N LYS A 273 -10.60 13.05 25.43
CA LYS A 273 -9.82 11.81 25.45
C LYS A 273 -9.32 11.40 24.05
N PHE A 274 -10.15 11.55 23.03
CA PHE A 274 -9.78 11.28 21.64
C PHE A 274 -8.68 12.24 21.17
N ALA A 275 -8.86 13.55 21.39
CA ALA A 275 -7.86 14.56 21.05
C ALA A 275 -6.53 14.33 21.80
N PHE A 276 -6.59 14.09 23.11
CA PHE A 276 -5.43 13.80 23.93
C PHE A 276 -4.67 12.55 23.45
N ALA A 277 -5.38 11.47 23.13
CA ALA A 277 -4.80 10.24 22.59
C ALA A 277 -4.13 10.47 21.24
N SER A 278 -4.74 11.30 20.36
CA SER A 278 -4.17 11.67 19.06
C SER A 278 -2.91 12.53 19.22
N ILE A 279 -2.92 13.49 20.15
CA ILE A 279 -1.75 14.33 20.46
C ILE A 279 -0.61 13.46 21.02
N ILE A 280 -0.88 12.56 21.95
CA ILE A 280 0.13 11.63 22.47
C ILE A 280 0.74 10.80 21.34
N ALA A 281 -0.09 10.26 20.43
CA ALA A 281 0.41 9.49 19.30
C ALA A 281 1.31 10.35 18.39
N ALA A 282 0.91 11.58 18.09
CA ALA A 282 1.73 12.50 17.29
C ALA A 282 3.05 12.87 17.98
N LEU A 283 3.03 13.12 19.30
CA LEU A 283 4.24 13.42 20.08
C LEU A 283 5.22 12.24 20.13
N ILE A 284 4.74 11.01 20.33
CA ILE A 284 5.58 9.81 20.27
C ILE A 284 6.21 9.67 18.88
N CYS A 285 5.45 9.97 17.81
CA CYS A 285 5.93 9.87 16.44
C CYS A 285 6.68 11.12 15.95
N ALA A 286 6.85 12.16 16.78
CA ALA A 286 7.56 13.38 16.38
C ALA A 286 8.99 13.11 15.90
N ILE A 287 9.64 12.09 16.44
CA ILE A 287 10.97 11.63 16.03
C ILE A 287 11.03 11.22 14.54
N THR A 288 9.90 10.81 13.95
CA THR A 288 9.80 10.46 12.53
C THR A 288 9.12 11.57 11.73
N LEU A 289 8.07 12.18 12.27
CA LEU A 289 7.26 13.18 11.57
C LEU A 289 8.03 14.47 11.30
N VAL A 290 8.84 14.94 12.27
CA VAL A 290 9.60 16.19 12.12
C VAL A 290 10.69 16.07 11.03
N PRO A 291 11.56 15.03 11.03
CA PRO A 291 12.52 14.85 9.95
C PRO A 291 11.86 14.68 8.57
N VAL A 292 10.78 13.91 8.47
CA VAL A 292 10.03 13.75 7.21
C VAL A 292 9.53 15.10 6.70
N PHE A 293 8.92 15.91 7.55
CA PHE A 293 8.43 17.23 7.18
C PHE A 293 9.56 18.14 6.68
N MET A 294 10.73 18.10 7.32
CA MET A 294 11.91 18.86 6.88
C MET A 294 12.41 18.41 5.50
N ILE A 295 12.43 17.10 5.24
CA ILE A 295 12.87 16.56 3.95
C ILE A 295 11.87 16.88 2.84
N LEU A 296 10.56 16.76 3.12
CA LEU A 296 9.50 17.02 2.14
C LEU A 296 9.50 18.47 1.62
N LYS A 297 9.97 19.45 2.42
CA LYS A 297 10.08 20.84 1.98
C LYS A 297 10.95 21.04 0.74
N ASN A 298 11.90 20.16 0.50
CA ASN A 298 12.81 20.19 -0.63
C ASN A 298 12.39 19.26 -1.78
N SER A 299 11.25 18.59 -1.64
CA SER A 299 10.67 17.72 -2.65
C SER A 299 9.47 18.36 -3.34
N SER A 300 9.04 17.81 -4.47
CA SER A 300 7.84 18.26 -5.20
C SER A 300 6.53 18.11 -4.43
N ALA A 301 6.52 17.40 -3.30
CA ALA A 301 5.30 17.15 -2.52
C ALA A 301 4.71 18.41 -1.87
N THR A 302 5.45 19.51 -1.81
CA THR A 302 5.00 20.78 -1.20
C THR A 302 4.78 21.91 -2.21
N SER A 303 4.95 21.67 -3.51
CA SER A 303 4.80 22.68 -4.58
C SER A 303 3.35 22.89 -5.04
N GLY A 304 2.39 22.09 -4.57
CA GLY A 304 1.00 22.16 -5.00
C GLY A 304 0.23 23.37 -4.48
N THR A 305 -0.63 23.96 -5.32
CA THR A 305 -1.57 25.02 -4.92
C THR A 305 -2.98 24.45 -4.77
N PHE A 306 -3.75 25.01 -3.83
CA PHE A 306 -5.14 24.59 -3.63
C PHE A 306 -5.98 24.85 -4.89
N PRO A 307 -6.81 23.90 -5.34
CA PRO A 307 -7.65 24.06 -6.53
C PRO A 307 -8.58 25.26 -6.44
N GLN A 308 -8.56 26.10 -7.49
CA GLN A 308 -9.39 27.29 -7.57
C GLN A 308 -10.83 27.01 -8.07
N THR A 309 -11.03 25.83 -8.70
CA THR A 309 -12.32 25.43 -9.27
C THR A 309 -12.66 24.01 -8.85
N PHE A 310 -13.95 23.73 -8.71
CA PHE A 310 -14.44 22.38 -8.49
C PHE A 310 -14.43 21.60 -9.81
N LYS A 311 -13.85 20.40 -9.77
CA LYS A 311 -13.84 19.45 -10.89
C LYS A 311 -14.32 18.09 -10.41
N SER A 312 -15.27 17.51 -11.16
CA SER A 312 -15.69 16.12 -11.02
C SER A 312 -14.81 15.22 -11.89
N TYR A 313 -14.55 13.99 -11.42
CA TYR A 313 -13.68 13.03 -12.11
C TYR A 313 -14.46 11.99 -12.92
N PHE A 314 -15.71 11.71 -12.56
CA PHE A 314 -16.53 10.68 -13.19
C PHE A 314 -18.03 10.93 -12.98
N ASP A 315 -18.87 10.27 -13.77
CA ASP A 315 -20.30 10.26 -13.57
C ASP A 315 -20.69 9.34 -12.40
N LEU A 316 -21.67 9.77 -11.58
CA LEU A 316 -22.06 9.03 -10.37
C LEU A 316 -22.55 7.60 -10.63
N LEU A 317 -23.14 7.34 -11.80
CA LEU A 317 -23.54 5.98 -12.19
C LEU A 317 -22.33 5.07 -12.39
N ASP A 318 -21.23 5.60 -12.90
CA ASP A 318 -20.00 4.84 -13.11
C ASP A 318 -19.43 4.31 -11.79
N LEU A 319 -19.53 5.09 -10.71
CA LEU A 319 -19.08 4.67 -9.40
C LEU A 319 -19.76 3.38 -8.90
N ILE A 320 -21.03 3.18 -9.22
CA ILE A 320 -21.75 1.96 -8.81
C ILE A 320 -21.12 0.73 -9.47
N THR A 321 -20.61 0.88 -10.69
CA THR A 321 -19.96 -0.22 -11.42
C THR A 321 -18.66 -0.68 -10.72
N SER A 322 -18.01 0.18 -9.91
CA SER A 322 -16.84 -0.19 -9.11
C SER A 322 -17.12 -1.27 -8.04
N HIS A 323 -18.40 -1.62 -7.83
CA HIS A 323 -18.80 -2.75 -6.98
C HIS A 323 -19.00 -4.06 -7.76
N PHE A 324 -18.85 -4.05 -9.09
CA PHE A 324 -19.06 -5.24 -9.92
C PHE A 324 -17.85 -6.20 -9.83
N ALA A 325 -18.14 -7.48 -10.01
CA ALA A 325 -17.11 -8.51 -10.02
C ALA A 325 -16.25 -8.40 -11.29
N LEU A 326 -14.97 -8.74 -11.15
CA LEU A 326 -14.00 -8.80 -12.24
C LEU A 326 -13.84 -7.48 -13.02
N LEU A 327 -14.12 -6.34 -12.38
CA LEU A 327 -13.76 -5.06 -12.95
C LEU A 327 -12.24 -4.87 -12.88
N GLU A 328 -11.66 -4.38 -13.96
CA GLU A 328 -10.23 -4.06 -13.98
C GLU A 328 -9.91 -2.98 -12.95
N THR A 329 -8.80 -3.19 -12.22
CA THR A 329 -8.39 -2.27 -11.16
C THR A 329 -7.76 -1.01 -11.75
N THR A 330 -8.12 0.16 -11.21
CA THR A 330 -7.54 1.45 -11.59
C THR A 330 -6.21 1.65 -10.88
N ILE A 331 -5.15 1.89 -11.64
CA ILE A 331 -3.80 2.19 -11.13
C ILE A 331 -3.22 3.49 -11.66
N ARG A 332 -3.78 4.05 -12.73
CA ARG A 332 -3.35 5.33 -13.33
C ARG A 332 -4.36 6.44 -13.04
N SER A 333 -3.84 7.65 -12.82
CA SER A 333 -4.67 8.86 -12.65
C SER A 333 -5.03 9.51 -13.99
N SER A 334 -4.32 9.17 -15.05
CA SER A 334 -4.56 9.67 -16.41
C SER A 334 -5.57 8.79 -17.15
N GLY A 335 -6.51 9.40 -17.82
CA GLY A 335 -7.55 8.75 -18.64
C GLY A 335 -8.95 9.21 -18.28
N ASP A 336 -9.91 8.83 -19.10
CA ASP A 336 -11.33 9.08 -18.85
C ASP A 336 -11.87 8.12 -17.79
N ASN A 337 -12.65 8.65 -16.85
CA ASN A 337 -13.33 7.88 -15.81
C ASN A 337 -12.43 7.00 -14.93
N VAL A 338 -11.48 7.64 -14.27
CA VAL A 338 -10.66 7.02 -13.22
C VAL A 338 -11.56 6.74 -12.02
N LEU A 339 -11.93 5.48 -11.79
CA LEU A 339 -12.84 5.06 -10.72
C LEU A 339 -12.07 4.54 -9.50
N PRO A 340 -12.58 4.73 -8.27
CA PRO A 340 -11.95 4.21 -7.07
C PRO A 340 -12.05 2.68 -6.97
N ASN A 341 -11.02 2.05 -6.45
CA ASN A 341 -10.96 0.61 -6.20
C ASN A 341 -11.72 0.24 -4.92
N ILE A 342 -13.04 -0.01 -5.03
CA ILE A 342 -13.94 -0.19 -3.88
C ILE A 342 -14.70 -1.52 -3.85
N TYR A 343 -14.52 -2.41 -4.85
CA TYR A 343 -15.10 -3.75 -4.81
C TYR A 343 -14.67 -4.48 -3.53
N THR A 344 -15.65 -5.03 -2.82
CA THR A 344 -15.45 -5.73 -1.54
C THR A 344 -16.35 -6.98 -1.48
N GLY A 345 -16.49 -7.65 -2.63
CA GLY A 345 -17.36 -8.80 -2.84
C GLY A 345 -18.82 -8.45 -3.14
N ILE A 346 -19.44 -9.24 -4.01
CA ILE A 346 -20.85 -9.07 -4.41
C ILE A 346 -21.80 -9.25 -3.22
N LEU A 347 -21.43 -10.10 -2.25
CA LEU A 347 -22.22 -10.23 -1.03
C LEU A 347 -22.37 -8.86 -0.31
N THR A 348 -21.28 -8.10 -0.16
CA THR A 348 -21.38 -6.77 0.47
C THR A 348 -22.24 -5.82 -0.34
N PHE A 349 -22.11 -5.86 -1.66
CA PHE A 349 -22.91 -5.02 -2.56
C PHE A 349 -24.42 -5.28 -2.43
N ILE A 350 -24.83 -6.57 -2.37
CA ILE A 350 -26.26 -6.94 -2.14
C ILE A 350 -26.71 -6.51 -0.74
N LEU A 351 -25.83 -6.57 0.26
CA LEU A 351 -26.19 -6.25 1.63
C LEU A 351 -26.34 -4.75 1.88
N LEU A 352 -25.85 -3.86 1.02
CA LEU A 352 -26.03 -2.40 1.15
C LEU A 352 -27.52 -1.97 1.02
N PRO A 353 -28.24 -2.28 -0.08
CA PRO A 353 -29.68 -1.98 -0.12
C PRO A 353 -30.45 -2.73 0.97
N LEU A 354 -30.08 -3.98 1.27
CA LEU A 354 -30.71 -4.74 2.35
C LEU A 354 -30.49 -4.12 3.74
N PHE A 355 -29.39 -3.41 3.97
CA PHE A 355 -29.17 -2.61 5.17
C PHE A 355 -30.22 -1.51 5.30
N LEU A 356 -30.54 -0.84 4.20
CA LEU A 356 -31.50 0.28 4.19
C LEU A 356 -32.92 -0.19 4.46
N VAL A 357 -33.35 -1.33 3.91
CA VAL A 357 -34.72 -1.85 4.10
C VAL A 357 -34.89 -2.67 5.38
N ASN A 358 -33.81 -3.00 6.09
CA ASN A 358 -33.84 -3.82 7.29
C ASN A 358 -34.56 -3.12 8.46
N ASN A 359 -35.69 -3.66 8.91
CA ASN A 359 -36.51 -3.06 9.96
C ASN A 359 -35.95 -3.23 11.38
N LYS A 360 -34.89 -4.02 11.57
CA LYS A 360 -34.20 -4.20 12.87
C LYS A 360 -33.03 -3.24 13.07
N ILE A 361 -32.65 -2.50 12.04
CA ILE A 361 -31.63 -1.46 12.13
C ILE A 361 -32.32 -0.11 12.29
N LYS A 362 -31.93 0.65 13.31
CA LYS A 362 -32.52 1.95 13.63
C LYS A 362 -32.30 2.96 12.50
N LEU A 363 -33.28 3.82 12.24
CA LEU A 363 -33.19 4.84 11.19
C LEU A 363 -31.99 5.77 11.39
N LYS A 364 -31.73 6.18 12.63
CA LYS A 364 -30.57 7.00 13.00
C LYS A 364 -29.24 6.35 12.56
N GLU A 365 -29.10 5.07 12.78
CA GLU A 365 -27.89 4.32 12.37
C GLU A 365 -27.77 4.22 10.85
N LYS A 366 -28.88 3.93 10.16
CA LYS A 366 -28.92 3.94 8.69
C LYS A 366 -28.50 5.29 8.14
N ALA A 367 -29.08 6.37 8.63
CA ALA A 367 -28.76 7.74 8.21
C ALA A 367 -27.29 8.07 8.43
N THR A 368 -26.71 7.68 9.56
CA THR A 368 -25.28 7.91 9.85
C THR A 368 -24.36 7.25 8.82
N TYR A 369 -24.62 5.97 8.49
CA TYR A 369 -23.80 5.27 7.50
C TYR A 369 -24.04 5.77 6.08
N VAL A 370 -25.26 6.14 5.71
CA VAL A 370 -25.59 6.73 4.40
C VAL A 370 -24.87 8.06 4.23
N VAL A 371 -24.91 8.95 5.23
CA VAL A 371 -24.18 10.22 5.18
C VAL A 371 -22.69 9.99 5.02
N LEU A 372 -22.12 9.00 5.71
CA LEU A 372 -20.71 8.67 5.58
C LEU A 372 -20.37 8.15 4.18
N ILE A 373 -21.22 7.30 3.57
CA ILE A 373 -21.04 6.84 2.18
C ILE A 373 -21.14 8.02 1.21
N ILE A 374 -22.13 8.89 1.34
CA ILE A 374 -22.28 10.08 0.49
C ILE A 374 -21.05 10.97 0.61
N PHE A 375 -20.51 11.13 1.81
CA PHE A 375 -19.27 11.88 2.01
C PHE A 375 -18.09 11.27 1.25
N PHE A 376 -17.90 9.93 1.31
CA PHE A 376 -16.84 9.28 0.53
C PHE A 376 -17.07 9.41 -0.98
N VAL A 377 -18.30 9.26 -1.46
CA VAL A 377 -18.66 9.46 -2.87
C VAL A 377 -18.30 10.89 -3.32
N PHE A 378 -18.63 11.89 -2.50
CA PHE A 378 -18.23 13.28 -2.74
C PHE A 378 -16.71 13.41 -2.81
N CYS A 379 -15.98 12.83 -1.85
CA CYS A 379 -14.53 12.91 -1.82
C CYS A 379 -13.87 12.24 -3.03
N PHE A 380 -14.38 11.10 -3.50
CA PHE A 380 -13.89 10.44 -4.69
C PHE A 380 -14.14 11.25 -5.96
N ASN A 381 -15.21 12.03 -6.03
CA ASN A 381 -15.60 12.77 -7.22
C ASN A 381 -15.33 14.28 -7.15
N ASN A 382 -14.46 14.71 -6.24
CA ASN A 382 -14.16 16.13 -6.08
C ASN A 382 -12.66 16.38 -5.88
N ASN A 383 -12.06 17.19 -6.76
CA ASN A 383 -10.64 17.50 -6.74
C ASN A 383 -10.17 18.22 -5.46
N CYS A 384 -10.98 19.10 -4.88
CA CYS A 384 -10.61 19.80 -3.64
C CYS A 384 -10.57 18.83 -2.45
N ALA A 385 -11.55 17.91 -2.37
CA ALA A 385 -11.58 16.89 -1.33
C ALA A 385 -10.41 15.91 -1.51
N GLU A 386 -10.11 15.48 -2.74
CA GLU A 386 -8.99 14.60 -3.03
C GLU A 386 -7.66 15.24 -2.67
N TYR A 387 -7.48 16.53 -2.97
CA TYR A 387 -6.31 17.32 -2.58
C TYR A 387 -6.08 17.29 -1.05
N ILE A 388 -7.17 17.46 -0.27
CA ILE A 388 -7.10 17.38 1.21
C ILE A 388 -6.72 15.97 1.65
N TRP A 389 -7.35 14.92 1.11
CA TRP A 389 -7.04 13.53 1.47
C TRP A 389 -5.59 13.16 1.18
N HIS A 390 -4.98 13.75 0.16
CA HIS A 390 -3.60 13.54 -0.24
C HIS A 390 -2.59 14.50 0.42
N ALA A 391 -2.91 15.03 1.60
CA ALA A 391 -2.05 15.92 2.38
C ALA A 391 -1.65 17.20 1.62
N PHE A 392 -2.63 17.82 0.98
CA PHE A 392 -2.51 19.10 0.27
C PHE A 392 -1.59 19.04 -0.96
N HIS A 393 -1.63 17.94 -1.70
CA HIS A 393 -1.03 17.84 -3.04
C HIS A 393 -1.84 16.87 -3.91
N PHE A 394 -1.66 16.95 -5.24
CA PHE A 394 -2.22 15.95 -6.14
C PHE A 394 -1.24 14.80 -6.33
N PRO A 395 -1.68 13.54 -6.21
CA PRO A 395 -0.83 12.40 -6.53
C PRO A 395 -0.51 12.38 -8.02
N ASN A 396 0.75 12.15 -8.38
CA ASN A 396 1.16 12.02 -9.78
C ASN A 396 0.49 10.82 -10.48
N ASP A 397 0.20 9.79 -9.71
CA ASP A 397 -0.51 8.57 -10.12
C ASP A 397 -1.12 7.88 -8.89
N LEU A 398 -1.81 6.73 -9.06
CA LEU A 398 -2.41 5.94 -7.98
C LEU A 398 -3.46 6.73 -7.19
N PRO A 399 -4.62 7.02 -7.81
CA PRO A 399 -5.68 7.83 -7.20
C PRO A 399 -6.40 7.09 -6.06
N TYR A 400 -7.12 7.83 -5.24
CA TYR A 400 -8.02 7.29 -4.20
C TYR A 400 -7.33 6.34 -3.21
N ARG A 401 -6.13 6.69 -2.74
CA ARG A 401 -5.33 5.88 -1.80
C ARG A 401 -6.06 5.56 -0.48
N TYR A 402 -7.14 6.25 -0.19
CA TYR A 402 -8.01 6.06 0.98
C TYR A 402 -9.24 5.17 0.74
N SER A 403 -9.41 4.60 -0.46
CA SER A 403 -10.61 3.81 -0.82
C SER A 403 -10.81 2.54 0.02
N TYR A 404 -9.76 1.98 0.64
CA TYR A 404 -9.89 0.87 1.60
C TYR A 404 -10.75 1.22 2.84
N MET A 405 -10.85 2.51 3.18
CA MET A 405 -11.71 2.99 4.27
C MET A 405 -13.19 2.86 3.90
N TYR A 406 -13.52 3.13 2.63
CA TYR A 406 -14.86 2.85 2.11
C TYR A 406 -15.15 1.35 2.15
N SER A 407 -14.22 0.50 1.71
CA SER A 407 -14.34 -0.95 1.79
C SER A 407 -14.56 -1.43 3.23
N PHE A 408 -13.86 -0.84 4.20
CA PHE A 408 -14.09 -1.09 5.63
C PHE A 408 -15.55 -0.77 6.03
N ILE A 409 -16.06 0.40 5.66
CA ILE A 409 -17.42 0.85 6.01
C ILE A 409 -18.48 -0.09 5.44
N ILE A 410 -18.41 -0.41 4.14
CA ILE A 410 -19.41 -1.28 3.51
C ILE A 410 -19.37 -2.72 4.03
N ALA A 411 -18.18 -3.24 4.36
CA ALA A 411 -18.05 -4.53 5.00
C ALA A 411 -18.68 -4.54 6.42
N VAL A 412 -18.50 -3.48 7.20
CA VAL A 412 -19.16 -3.30 8.51
C VAL A 412 -20.68 -3.24 8.35
N MET A 413 -21.21 -2.48 7.39
CA MET A 413 -22.65 -2.43 7.09
C MET A 413 -23.19 -3.79 6.68
N GLY A 414 -22.47 -4.52 5.82
CA GLY A 414 -22.81 -5.87 5.43
C GLY A 414 -22.90 -6.83 6.62
N TYR A 415 -21.87 -6.82 7.49
CA TYR A 415 -21.87 -7.65 8.69
C TYR A 415 -23.02 -7.31 9.64
N LYS A 416 -23.31 -6.02 9.86
CA LYS A 416 -24.48 -5.56 10.64
C LYS A 416 -25.80 -6.08 10.05
N THR A 417 -25.92 -6.07 8.73
CA THR A 417 -27.11 -6.58 8.02
C THR A 417 -27.31 -8.06 8.29
N ILE A 418 -26.24 -8.85 8.23
CA ILE A 418 -26.26 -10.29 8.56
C ILE A 418 -26.64 -10.52 10.04
N LEU A 419 -26.09 -9.77 10.98
CA LEU A 419 -26.44 -9.90 12.40
C LEU A 419 -27.92 -9.61 12.67
N ASN A 420 -28.53 -8.71 11.88
CA ASN A 420 -29.93 -8.32 11.97
C ASN A 420 -30.80 -8.99 10.87
N PHE A 421 -30.38 -10.12 10.31
CA PHE A 421 -30.98 -10.72 9.13
C PHE A 421 -32.47 -11.07 9.30
N LYS A 422 -32.93 -11.25 10.53
CA LYS A 422 -34.36 -11.45 10.84
C LYS A 422 -35.22 -10.26 10.38
N GLY A 423 -34.67 -9.05 10.27
CA GLY A 423 -35.36 -7.83 9.85
C GLY A 423 -35.56 -7.70 8.34
N ILE A 424 -35.03 -8.62 7.54
CA ILE A 424 -35.16 -8.64 6.08
C ILE A 424 -36.26 -9.65 5.70
N LYS A 425 -37.11 -9.32 4.75
CA LYS A 425 -38.12 -10.25 4.18
C LYS A 425 -37.54 -10.98 2.99
N VAL A 426 -38.10 -12.15 2.64
CA VAL A 426 -37.69 -12.93 1.46
C VAL A 426 -37.83 -12.11 0.18
N LYS A 427 -38.91 -11.38 0.04
CA LYS A 427 -39.16 -10.48 -1.10
C LYS A 427 -38.11 -9.37 -1.23
N ASP A 428 -37.56 -8.86 -0.11
CA ASP A 428 -36.54 -7.82 -0.15
C ASP A 428 -35.25 -8.34 -0.80
N ILE A 429 -34.90 -9.62 -0.57
CA ILE A 429 -33.75 -10.27 -1.22
C ILE A 429 -34.01 -10.42 -2.71
N ALA A 430 -35.20 -10.88 -3.11
CA ALA A 430 -35.56 -11.06 -4.51
C ALA A 430 -35.54 -9.71 -5.26
N TYR A 431 -36.19 -8.68 -4.71
CA TYR A 431 -36.22 -7.35 -5.32
C TYR A 431 -34.82 -6.72 -5.44
N THR A 432 -33.98 -6.87 -4.39
CA THR A 432 -32.59 -6.39 -4.44
C THR A 432 -31.79 -7.11 -5.54
N GLY A 433 -31.88 -8.44 -5.62
CA GLY A 433 -31.19 -9.21 -6.66
C GLY A 433 -31.63 -8.80 -8.07
N LEU A 434 -32.96 -8.72 -8.30
CA LEU A 434 -33.52 -8.29 -9.58
C LEU A 434 -33.11 -6.84 -9.93
N ALA A 435 -33.15 -5.92 -8.96
CA ALA A 435 -32.74 -4.54 -9.19
C ALA A 435 -31.27 -4.44 -9.59
N ILE A 436 -30.37 -5.18 -8.92
CA ILE A 436 -28.94 -5.19 -9.26
C ILE A 436 -28.74 -5.82 -10.65
N ILE A 437 -29.35 -6.95 -10.96
CA ILE A 437 -29.23 -7.60 -12.28
C ILE A 437 -29.75 -6.66 -13.38
N SER A 438 -30.92 -6.03 -13.18
CA SER A 438 -31.47 -5.06 -14.13
C SER A 438 -30.52 -3.87 -14.32
N PHE A 439 -29.93 -3.37 -13.24
CA PHE A 439 -28.96 -2.28 -13.29
C PHE A 439 -27.71 -2.69 -14.08
N VAL A 440 -27.15 -3.89 -13.86
CA VAL A 440 -25.99 -4.41 -14.62
C VAL A 440 -26.31 -4.48 -16.12
N ILE A 441 -27.52 -4.94 -16.50
CA ILE A 441 -27.95 -5.01 -17.90
C ILE A 441 -28.11 -3.60 -18.50
N ILE A 442 -28.63 -2.63 -17.73
CA ILE A 442 -28.72 -1.23 -18.14
C ILE A 442 -27.31 -0.64 -18.34
N CYS A 443 -26.41 -0.87 -17.41
CA CYS A 443 -25.02 -0.42 -17.52
C CYS A 443 -24.32 -1.00 -18.76
N GLN A 444 -24.60 -2.24 -19.12
CA GLN A 444 -24.08 -2.85 -20.36
C GLN A 444 -24.43 -2.02 -21.59
N LYS A 445 -25.63 -1.45 -21.63
CA LYS A 445 -26.09 -0.65 -22.78
C LYS A 445 -25.43 0.74 -22.82
N PHE A 446 -25.30 1.39 -21.68
CA PHE A 446 -24.86 2.79 -21.58
C PHE A 446 -23.36 2.97 -21.33
N LEU A 447 -22.67 1.96 -20.75
CA LEU A 447 -21.29 2.02 -20.32
C LEU A 447 -20.41 0.98 -21.03
N THR A 448 -20.72 0.66 -22.29
CA THR A 448 -20.08 -0.42 -23.08
C THR A 448 -18.56 -0.33 -23.17
N ASN A 449 -18.00 0.86 -23.14
CA ASN A 449 -16.55 1.05 -23.28
C ASN A 449 -15.74 0.76 -21.99
N LYS A 450 -16.40 0.49 -20.86
CA LYS A 450 -15.77 0.38 -19.55
C LYS A 450 -15.93 -1.01 -18.89
N MET A 451 -16.81 -1.84 -19.40
CA MET A 451 -17.12 -3.15 -18.83
C MET A 451 -16.93 -4.25 -19.87
N THR A 452 -16.17 -5.27 -19.47
CA THR A 452 -16.06 -6.49 -20.27
C THR A 452 -17.30 -7.38 -20.09
N ASN A 453 -17.56 -8.24 -21.08
CA ASN A 453 -18.61 -9.26 -20.94
C ASN A 453 -18.37 -10.14 -19.71
N SER A 454 -17.11 -10.40 -19.35
CA SER A 454 -16.74 -11.15 -18.15
C SER A 454 -17.24 -10.48 -16.86
N THR A 455 -17.08 -9.15 -16.75
CA THR A 455 -17.58 -8.35 -15.61
C THR A 455 -19.11 -8.48 -15.48
N ILE A 456 -19.82 -8.36 -16.60
CA ILE A 456 -21.28 -8.42 -16.65
C ILE A 456 -21.78 -9.79 -16.22
N TYR A 457 -21.32 -10.87 -16.89
CA TYR A 457 -21.77 -12.23 -16.61
C TYR A 457 -21.36 -12.69 -15.21
N ALA A 458 -20.12 -12.41 -14.78
CA ALA A 458 -19.68 -12.77 -13.45
C ALA A 458 -20.51 -12.07 -12.36
N THR A 459 -20.79 -10.78 -12.53
CA THR A 459 -21.62 -10.03 -11.57
C THR A 459 -23.02 -10.62 -11.47
N ILE A 460 -23.68 -10.92 -12.61
CA ILE A 460 -25.01 -11.54 -12.62
C ILE A 460 -24.98 -12.91 -11.94
N ILE A 461 -23.99 -13.76 -12.27
CA ILE A 461 -23.85 -15.11 -11.69
C ILE A 461 -23.64 -15.00 -10.18
N PHE A 462 -22.71 -14.16 -9.73
CA PHE A 462 -22.47 -14.01 -8.28
C PHE A 462 -23.65 -13.40 -7.55
N VAL A 463 -24.39 -12.44 -8.15
CA VAL A 463 -25.65 -11.93 -7.56
C VAL A 463 -26.66 -13.05 -7.39
N ALA A 464 -26.86 -13.89 -8.41
CA ALA A 464 -27.80 -15.01 -8.33
C ALA A 464 -27.39 -16.03 -7.25
N LEU A 465 -26.08 -16.40 -7.19
CA LEU A 465 -25.55 -17.33 -6.19
C LEU A 465 -25.71 -16.79 -4.76
N TRP A 466 -25.36 -15.52 -4.54
CA TRP A 466 -25.48 -14.88 -3.23
C TRP A 466 -26.93 -14.67 -2.79
N CYS A 467 -27.84 -14.33 -3.70
CA CYS A 467 -29.28 -14.33 -3.40
C CYS A 467 -29.79 -15.72 -3.02
N GLY A 468 -29.36 -16.78 -3.73
CA GLY A 468 -29.63 -18.17 -3.39
C GLY A 468 -29.11 -18.54 -2.00
N PHE A 469 -27.90 -18.12 -1.64
CA PHE A 469 -27.35 -18.28 -0.30
C PHE A 469 -28.17 -17.53 0.76
N LEU A 470 -28.59 -16.30 0.50
CA LEU A 470 -29.43 -15.54 1.44
C LEU A 470 -30.82 -16.15 1.61
N PHE A 471 -31.40 -16.78 0.57
CA PHE A 471 -32.61 -17.59 0.71
C PHE A 471 -32.37 -18.85 1.56
N LEU A 472 -31.24 -19.55 1.36
CA LEU A 472 -30.85 -20.68 2.19
C LEU A 472 -30.71 -20.26 3.66
N LEU A 473 -30.11 -19.08 3.94
CA LEU A 473 -29.96 -18.52 5.27
C LEU A 473 -31.31 -18.19 5.94
N LYS A 474 -32.37 -17.91 5.15
CA LYS A 474 -33.74 -17.71 5.62
C LYS A 474 -34.47 -19.02 5.93
N ASN A 475 -34.06 -20.12 5.32
CA ASN A 475 -34.71 -21.41 5.54
C ASN A 475 -34.40 -21.94 6.94
N LYS A 476 -35.44 -22.04 7.79
CA LYS A 476 -35.30 -22.53 9.16
C LYS A 476 -34.83 -23.99 9.25
N ASN A 477 -35.08 -24.76 8.22
CA ASN A 477 -34.71 -26.19 8.16
C ASN A 477 -33.28 -26.41 7.65
N ALA A 478 -32.59 -25.35 7.19
CA ALA A 478 -31.22 -25.47 6.72
C ALA A 478 -30.26 -25.79 7.87
N GLN A 479 -29.48 -26.84 7.71
CA GLN A 479 -28.47 -27.20 8.70
C GLN A 479 -27.37 -26.19 8.77
N LYS A 480 -26.95 -25.80 9.99
CA LYS A 480 -25.86 -24.81 10.21
C LYS A 480 -24.56 -25.21 9.51
N LYS A 481 -24.24 -26.51 9.46
CA LYS A 481 -23.06 -27.03 8.76
C LYS A 481 -23.12 -26.73 7.26
N THR A 482 -24.25 -27.01 6.63
CA THR A 482 -24.49 -26.75 5.19
C THR A 482 -24.36 -25.25 4.88
N VAL A 483 -25.02 -24.40 5.68
CA VAL A 483 -24.94 -22.94 5.53
C VAL A 483 -23.49 -22.42 5.66
N SER A 484 -22.74 -22.94 6.65
CA SER A 484 -21.34 -22.56 6.82
C SER A 484 -20.46 -23.03 5.66
N PHE A 485 -20.67 -24.24 5.17
CA PHE A 485 -19.93 -24.81 4.05
C PHE A 485 -20.17 -24.00 2.77
N VAL A 486 -21.45 -23.73 2.42
CA VAL A 486 -21.80 -22.93 1.24
C VAL A 486 -21.22 -21.52 1.33
N LEU A 487 -21.30 -20.88 2.51
CA LEU A 487 -20.71 -19.56 2.71
C LEU A 487 -19.20 -19.56 2.44
N VAL A 488 -18.47 -20.49 3.05
CA VAL A 488 -17.01 -20.58 2.89
C VAL A 488 -16.65 -20.86 1.44
N THR A 489 -17.33 -21.82 0.79
CA THR A 489 -17.09 -22.13 -0.61
C THR A 489 -17.32 -20.94 -1.52
N PHE A 490 -18.44 -20.22 -1.37
CA PHE A 490 -18.75 -19.06 -2.21
C PHE A 490 -17.75 -17.92 -2.01
N ILE A 491 -17.38 -17.62 -0.76
CA ILE A 491 -16.36 -16.60 -0.45
C ILE A 491 -15.02 -16.97 -1.09
N LEU A 492 -14.56 -18.21 -0.93
CA LEU A 492 -13.29 -18.64 -1.50
C LEU A 492 -13.33 -18.60 -3.04
N CYS A 493 -14.40 -19.11 -3.67
CA CYS A 493 -14.55 -19.06 -5.13
C CYS A 493 -14.55 -17.62 -5.65
N GLU A 494 -15.37 -16.74 -5.08
CA GLU A 494 -15.44 -15.34 -5.50
C GLU A 494 -14.09 -14.63 -5.31
N THR A 495 -13.45 -14.82 -4.15
CA THR A 495 -12.15 -14.20 -3.84
C THR A 495 -11.06 -14.68 -4.79
N ILE A 496 -10.95 -15.98 -5.04
CA ILE A 496 -9.92 -16.53 -5.94
C ILE A 496 -10.16 -16.05 -7.38
N ILE A 497 -11.39 -16.15 -7.88
CA ILE A 497 -11.74 -15.72 -9.24
C ILE A 497 -11.47 -14.21 -9.42
N SER A 498 -11.91 -13.38 -8.45
CA SER A 498 -11.67 -11.93 -8.50
C SER A 498 -10.18 -11.60 -8.41
N SER A 499 -9.40 -12.38 -7.65
CA SER A 499 -7.96 -12.18 -7.54
C SER A 499 -7.22 -12.61 -8.82
N ILE A 500 -7.64 -13.65 -9.51
CA ILE A 500 -7.04 -14.08 -10.77
C ILE A 500 -7.15 -12.98 -11.84
N VAL A 501 -8.27 -12.26 -11.87
CA VAL A 501 -8.47 -11.17 -12.84
C VAL A 501 -7.89 -9.85 -12.34
N GLY A 502 -8.06 -9.55 -11.04
CA GLY A 502 -7.71 -8.26 -10.46
C GLY A 502 -6.25 -8.10 -10.04
N LEU A 503 -5.48 -9.19 -9.89
CA LEU A 503 -4.06 -9.11 -9.57
C LEU A 503 -3.23 -9.01 -10.86
N PRO A 504 -2.68 -7.84 -11.16
CA PRO A 504 -1.84 -7.67 -12.33
C PRO A 504 -0.41 -8.19 -12.06
N LEU A 505 -0.24 -9.50 -11.93
CA LEU A 505 1.06 -10.13 -11.77
C LEU A 505 1.78 -10.22 -13.12
N ASN A 506 2.97 -9.62 -13.22
CA ASN A 506 3.80 -9.71 -14.39
C ASN A 506 4.54 -11.05 -14.41
N GLN A 507 4.48 -11.75 -15.55
CA GLN A 507 5.21 -13.01 -15.75
C GLN A 507 6.73 -12.80 -15.94
N ASP A 508 7.17 -11.56 -16.26
CA ASP A 508 8.56 -11.24 -16.59
C ASP A 508 9.47 -11.02 -15.37
N ASN A 509 8.97 -11.16 -14.15
CA ASN A 509 9.74 -10.91 -12.92
C ASN A 509 10.78 -11.99 -12.58
N LYS A 510 10.97 -12.98 -13.44
CA LYS A 510 12.03 -13.98 -13.30
C LYS A 510 13.43 -13.36 -13.28
N ASN A 511 13.58 -12.22 -13.95
CA ASN A 511 14.87 -11.60 -14.21
C ASN A 511 15.33 -10.63 -13.12
N TYR A 512 14.53 -10.36 -12.06
CA TYR A 512 14.90 -9.39 -11.04
C TYR A 512 16.28 -9.68 -10.40
N LYS A 513 16.61 -10.94 -10.17
CA LYS A 513 17.89 -11.37 -9.61
C LYS A 513 18.85 -12.03 -10.61
N GLU A 514 18.49 -12.12 -11.89
CA GLU A 514 19.23 -12.93 -12.87
C GLU A 514 20.71 -12.55 -12.96
N ASN A 515 21.02 -11.26 -12.95
CA ASN A 515 22.38 -10.73 -13.04
C ASN A 515 22.95 -10.28 -11.69
N TYR A 516 22.28 -10.56 -10.58
CA TYR A 516 22.71 -10.09 -9.26
C TYR A 516 24.14 -10.50 -8.94
N LYS A 517 24.47 -11.79 -9.08
CA LYS A 517 25.81 -12.32 -8.82
C LYS A 517 26.87 -11.72 -9.74
N THR A 518 26.56 -11.59 -11.03
CA THR A 518 27.47 -11.05 -12.04
C THR A 518 27.88 -9.63 -11.72
N TYR A 519 26.90 -8.75 -11.43
CA TYR A 519 27.20 -7.34 -11.13
C TYR A 519 27.83 -7.16 -9.76
N THR A 520 27.42 -7.95 -8.77
CA THR A 520 28.07 -7.94 -7.44
C THR A 520 29.54 -8.35 -7.51
N VAL A 521 29.89 -9.35 -8.34
CA VAL A 521 31.30 -9.74 -8.58
C VAL A 521 32.08 -8.58 -9.21
N ALA A 522 31.49 -7.89 -10.20
CA ALA A 522 32.14 -6.75 -10.86
C ALA A 522 32.35 -5.58 -9.89
N ILE A 523 31.36 -5.27 -9.04
CA ILE A 523 31.43 -4.22 -8.01
C ILE A 523 32.51 -4.57 -6.98
N ASN A 524 32.50 -5.78 -6.43
CA ASN A 524 33.50 -6.25 -5.47
C ASN A 524 34.93 -6.18 -6.03
N TYR A 525 35.10 -6.44 -7.34
CA TYR A 525 36.41 -6.27 -7.99
C TYR A 525 36.86 -4.79 -7.92
N ILE A 526 35.95 -3.84 -8.19
CA ILE A 526 36.25 -2.40 -8.14
C ILE A 526 36.60 -1.99 -6.70
N ASP A 527 35.78 -2.38 -5.72
CA ASP A 527 35.98 -2.04 -4.30
C ASP A 527 37.31 -2.57 -3.74
N ASN A 528 37.71 -3.77 -4.16
CA ASN A 528 38.99 -4.35 -3.77
C ASN A 528 40.19 -3.67 -4.48
N LYS A 529 39.97 -3.04 -5.63
CA LYS A 529 41.01 -2.36 -6.40
C LYS A 529 41.22 -0.91 -5.95
N ASP A 530 40.16 -0.23 -5.58
CA ASP A 530 40.16 1.21 -5.32
C ASP A 530 39.50 1.51 -3.95
N SER A 531 40.28 2.02 -3.01
CA SER A 531 39.82 2.38 -1.69
C SER A 531 39.39 3.85 -1.57
N GLY A 532 39.50 4.64 -2.65
CA GLY A 532 39.10 6.04 -2.70
C GLY A 532 37.59 6.22 -2.85
N PHE A 533 37.14 7.48 -2.84
CA PHE A 533 35.76 7.80 -3.21
C PHE A 533 35.62 7.88 -4.73
N TYR A 534 34.74 7.11 -5.30
CA TYR A 534 34.38 7.12 -6.72
C TYR A 534 32.89 6.76 -6.88
N ARG A 535 32.35 7.03 -8.06
CA ARG A 535 31.07 6.50 -8.48
C ARG A 535 31.23 5.49 -9.61
N THR A 536 30.33 4.54 -9.59
CA THR A 536 30.17 3.50 -10.60
C THR A 536 28.79 3.61 -11.20
N GLU A 537 28.63 3.29 -12.50
CA GLU A 537 27.33 3.16 -13.12
C GLU A 537 27.26 1.92 -14.02
N LEU A 538 26.09 1.30 -14.08
CA LEU A 538 25.79 0.28 -15.08
C LEU A 538 25.51 0.96 -16.42
N CYS A 539 26.07 0.47 -17.52
CA CYS A 539 25.80 1.01 -18.87
C CYS A 539 24.34 0.81 -19.31
N TYR A 540 23.64 -0.12 -18.68
CA TYR A 540 22.20 -0.34 -18.83
C TYR A 540 21.62 -0.77 -17.48
N LEU A 541 20.62 -0.04 -17.01
CA LEU A 541 20.02 -0.27 -15.70
C LEU A 541 18.96 -1.37 -15.75
N ASN A 542 18.96 -2.23 -14.72
CA ASN A 542 17.90 -3.21 -14.47
C ASN A 542 16.69 -2.56 -13.77
N THR A 543 16.98 -1.71 -12.81
CA THR A 543 15.97 -0.90 -12.09
C THR A 543 16.30 0.58 -12.21
N ARG A 544 15.45 1.47 -11.71
CA ARG A 544 15.76 2.91 -11.66
C ARG A 544 16.62 3.29 -10.46
N MET A 545 16.99 2.32 -9.62
CA MET A 545 17.79 2.53 -8.41
C MET A 545 18.82 1.40 -8.23
N ASP A 546 19.46 0.99 -9.30
CA ASP A 546 20.50 -0.07 -9.27
C ASP A 546 21.65 0.22 -8.31
N PRO A 547 22.10 1.49 -8.10
CA PRO A 547 23.07 1.77 -7.05
C PRO A 547 22.65 1.31 -5.66
N ALA A 548 21.39 1.51 -5.31
CA ALA A 548 20.80 1.02 -4.04
C ALA A 548 20.68 -0.51 -4.03
N TYR A 549 20.30 -1.12 -5.17
CA TYR A 549 20.08 -2.56 -5.24
C TYR A 549 21.39 -3.36 -5.11
N TYR A 550 22.42 -2.94 -5.83
CA TYR A 550 23.70 -3.64 -5.86
C TYR A 550 24.69 -3.13 -4.80
N GLY A 551 24.47 -1.96 -4.21
CA GLY A 551 25.27 -1.42 -3.10
C GLY A 551 26.48 -0.60 -3.52
N TYR A 552 26.46 0.11 -4.66
CA TYR A 552 27.55 0.98 -5.12
C TYR A 552 27.17 2.48 -5.06
N ASN A 553 28.15 3.37 -5.00
CA ASN A 553 27.91 4.80 -5.10
C ASN A 553 27.51 5.17 -6.53
N GLY A 554 26.32 5.69 -6.76
CA GLY A 554 25.80 6.01 -8.09
C GLY A 554 24.86 7.20 -8.12
N ILE A 555 24.48 7.61 -9.34
CA ILE A 555 23.67 8.83 -9.55
C ILE A 555 22.17 8.51 -9.65
N SER A 556 21.82 7.35 -10.20
CA SER A 556 20.42 7.03 -10.52
C SER A 556 19.51 7.04 -9.29
N VAL A 557 18.31 7.63 -9.44
CA VAL A 557 17.28 7.66 -8.41
C VAL A 557 15.87 7.68 -8.98
N PHE A 558 14.97 7.04 -8.26
CA PHE A 558 13.54 7.20 -8.40
C PHE A 558 12.91 7.22 -6.99
N SER A 559 12.59 8.40 -6.47
CA SER A 559 12.07 8.55 -5.11
C SER A 559 11.27 9.83 -4.93
N SER A 560 10.09 9.72 -4.29
CA SER A 560 9.32 10.91 -3.87
C SER A 560 10.07 11.79 -2.84
N MET A 561 11.19 11.29 -2.32
CA MET A 561 12.07 12.02 -1.40
C MET A 561 13.27 12.67 -2.10
N ALA A 562 13.37 12.56 -3.44
CA ALA A 562 14.40 13.23 -4.22
C ALA A 562 14.21 14.75 -4.18
N TYR A 563 15.32 15.49 -4.18
CA TYR A 563 15.31 16.95 -4.25
C TYR A 563 14.90 17.40 -5.65
N GLU A 564 13.86 18.19 -5.74
CA GLU A 564 13.29 18.63 -7.02
C GLU A 564 14.30 19.47 -7.82
N SER A 565 14.99 20.43 -7.19
CA SER A 565 16.00 21.25 -7.84
C SER A 565 17.16 20.41 -8.43
N TYR A 566 17.56 19.35 -7.71
CA TYR A 566 18.60 18.45 -8.22
C TYR A 566 18.09 17.58 -9.37
N SER A 567 16.83 17.15 -9.34
CA SER A 567 16.19 16.44 -10.45
C SER A 567 16.07 17.29 -11.71
N GLN A 568 15.82 18.60 -11.53
CA GLN A 568 15.81 19.58 -12.63
C GLN A 568 17.21 19.74 -13.23
N LEU A 569 18.23 19.93 -12.39
CA LEU A 569 19.63 20.03 -12.83
C LEU A 569 20.07 18.76 -13.61
N GLN A 570 19.77 17.58 -13.08
CA GLN A 570 20.13 16.32 -13.75
C GLN A 570 19.46 16.18 -15.13
N SER A 571 18.21 16.63 -15.24
CA SER A 571 17.50 16.68 -16.53
C SER A 571 18.13 17.68 -17.50
N SER A 572 18.52 18.86 -17.02
CA SER A 572 19.21 19.88 -17.83
C SER A 572 20.57 19.40 -18.35
N LEU A 573 21.23 18.52 -17.59
CA LEU A 573 22.49 17.87 -17.98
C LEU A 573 22.29 16.62 -18.87
N GLY A 574 21.06 16.30 -19.26
CA GLY A 574 20.76 15.21 -20.19
C GLY A 574 20.47 13.85 -19.55
N MET A 575 20.29 13.80 -18.25
CA MET A 575 19.83 12.56 -17.60
C MET A 575 18.39 12.24 -17.98
N GLN A 576 18.12 10.99 -18.28
CA GLN A 576 16.76 10.53 -18.52
C GLN A 576 15.93 10.62 -17.22
N GLY A 577 14.84 11.43 -17.21
CA GLY A 577 14.05 11.63 -16.00
C GLY A 577 12.77 12.43 -16.23
N ASN A 578 12.09 12.78 -15.13
CA ASN A 578 10.81 13.50 -15.16
C ASN A 578 10.91 14.91 -14.56
N LYS A 579 12.09 15.43 -14.27
CA LYS A 579 12.37 16.75 -13.64
C LYS A 579 11.80 16.90 -12.22
N VAL A 580 11.15 15.88 -11.68
CA VAL A 580 10.44 15.94 -10.40
C VAL A 580 11.14 15.08 -9.35
N ASN A 581 11.23 13.76 -9.60
CA ASN A 581 11.68 12.81 -8.60
C ASN A 581 12.40 11.59 -9.18
N SER A 582 12.76 11.62 -10.46
CA SER A 582 13.44 10.51 -11.13
C SER A 582 14.42 11.01 -12.17
N TYR A 583 15.65 10.51 -12.10
CA TYR A 583 16.67 10.60 -13.12
C TYR A 583 17.52 9.33 -13.09
N THR A 584 17.87 8.83 -14.28
CA THR A 584 18.54 7.55 -14.43
C THR A 584 19.71 7.69 -15.40
N TYR A 585 20.84 7.05 -15.06
CA TYR A 585 22.02 7.01 -15.90
C TYR A 585 21.74 6.20 -17.18
N ASN A 586 22.09 6.76 -18.32
CA ASN A 586 21.99 6.11 -19.60
C ASN A 586 23.09 6.64 -20.52
N THR A 587 24.29 6.07 -20.41
CA THR A 587 25.47 6.38 -21.22
C THR A 587 25.68 7.90 -21.43
N GLN A 588 26.15 8.57 -20.40
CA GLN A 588 26.34 10.03 -20.38
C GLN A 588 27.65 10.44 -21.08
N THR A 589 27.76 11.75 -21.35
CA THR A 589 28.97 12.32 -21.94
C THR A 589 30.18 12.20 -21.00
N PRO A 590 31.42 12.24 -21.54
CA PRO A 590 32.63 12.25 -20.72
C PRO A 590 32.68 13.44 -19.75
N VAL A 591 32.16 14.60 -20.16
CA VAL A 591 32.09 15.80 -19.32
C VAL A 591 31.20 15.54 -18.11
N TYR A 592 29.98 15.01 -18.32
CA TYR A 592 29.09 14.61 -17.25
C TYR A 592 29.78 13.64 -16.29
N ASN A 593 30.42 12.58 -16.81
CA ASN A 593 31.07 11.57 -15.98
C ASN A 593 32.22 12.17 -15.14
N MET A 594 32.99 13.12 -15.69
CA MET A 594 34.01 13.86 -14.94
C MET A 594 33.40 14.75 -13.85
N MET A 595 32.36 15.53 -14.17
CA MET A 595 31.65 16.41 -13.21
C MET A 595 31.18 15.64 -11.96
N PHE A 596 30.66 14.45 -12.15
CA PHE A 596 30.07 13.65 -11.09
C PHE A 596 30.97 12.52 -10.56
N ASN A 597 32.26 12.52 -10.90
CA ASN A 597 33.21 11.50 -10.47
C ASN A 597 32.75 10.06 -10.79
N ILE A 598 32.18 9.83 -11.98
CA ILE A 598 31.86 8.47 -12.46
C ILE A 598 33.14 7.88 -13.06
N LYS A 599 33.89 7.16 -12.22
CA LYS A 599 35.18 6.59 -12.56
C LYS A 599 35.06 5.23 -13.24
N TYR A 600 34.08 4.43 -12.83
CA TYR A 600 33.90 3.08 -13.33
C TYR A 600 32.56 2.92 -14.02
N LEU A 601 32.61 2.20 -15.17
CA LEU A 601 31.40 1.76 -15.87
C LEU A 601 31.41 0.22 -15.96
N ILE A 602 30.25 -0.36 -15.66
CA ILE A 602 30.03 -1.79 -15.79
C ILE A 602 29.18 -2.04 -17.04
N GLN A 603 29.79 -2.61 -18.08
CA GLN A 603 29.05 -3.03 -19.25
C GLN A 603 28.23 -4.26 -18.92
N THR A 604 26.95 -4.22 -19.27
CA THR A 604 26.02 -5.33 -19.18
C THR A 604 25.98 -6.10 -20.50
N ASP A 605 25.41 -7.29 -20.51
CA ASP A 605 25.20 -8.14 -21.67
C ASP A 605 24.34 -7.49 -22.78
N VAL A 606 23.47 -6.54 -22.41
CA VAL A 606 22.57 -5.82 -23.32
C VAL A 606 23.07 -4.42 -23.70
N SER A 607 24.24 -3.98 -23.19
CA SER A 607 24.75 -2.63 -23.42
C SER A 607 25.94 -2.61 -24.35
N LEU A 608 26.14 -1.48 -25.04
CA LEU A 608 27.34 -1.24 -25.84
C LEU A 608 28.57 -1.06 -24.94
N ALA A 609 29.73 -1.40 -25.46
CA ALA A 609 30.99 -1.18 -24.78
C ALA A 609 31.32 0.32 -24.76
N PRO A 610 31.81 0.87 -23.64
CA PRO A 610 32.34 2.23 -23.60
C PRO A 610 33.51 2.44 -24.58
N SER A 611 33.63 3.68 -25.11
CA SER A 611 34.66 4.03 -26.04
C SER A 611 36.08 3.74 -25.50
N SER A 612 36.89 2.98 -26.24
CA SER A 612 38.27 2.65 -25.87
C SER A 612 39.19 3.90 -25.80
N ASN A 613 38.83 5.00 -26.43
CA ASN A 613 39.58 6.24 -26.36
C ASN A 613 39.49 6.88 -24.97
N LEU A 614 38.35 6.70 -24.28
CA LEU A 614 38.03 7.33 -23.02
C LEU A 614 38.13 6.37 -21.82
N TYR A 615 37.95 5.06 -22.08
CA TYR A 615 37.88 4.06 -21.03
C TYR A 615 38.85 2.89 -21.32
N LYS A 616 39.38 2.31 -20.26
CA LYS A 616 40.20 1.11 -20.30
C LYS A 616 39.44 -0.06 -19.70
N LYS A 617 39.28 -1.15 -20.45
CA LYS A 617 38.76 -2.39 -19.89
C LYS A 617 39.75 -2.96 -18.86
N ILE A 618 39.34 -3.19 -17.63
CA ILE A 618 40.20 -3.64 -16.53
C ILE A 618 39.82 -5.01 -16.00
N TYR A 619 38.57 -5.47 -16.21
CA TYR A 619 38.12 -6.77 -15.73
C TYR A 619 37.00 -7.31 -16.61
N THR A 620 36.90 -8.63 -16.65
CA THR A 620 35.77 -9.37 -17.24
C THR A 620 35.33 -10.42 -16.22
N THR A 621 34.05 -10.50 -15.93
CA THR A 621 33.48 -11.48 -14.98
C THR A 621 33.73 -12.91 -15.50
N SER A 622 33.82 -13.88 -14.59
CA SER A 622 34.15 -15.28 -14.95
C SER A 622 33.12 -15.93 -15.88
N ASP A 623 31.86 -15.50 -15.78
CA ASP A 623 30.76 -15.90 -16.68
C ASP A 623 30.76 -15.18 -18.04
N LYS A 624 31.69 -14.23 -18.24
CA LYS A 624 31.84 -13.38 -19.41
C LYS A 624 30.62 -12.50 -19.77
N LYS A 625 29.71 -12.36 -18.87
CA LYS A 625 28.49 -11.55 -19.08
C LYS A 625 28.71 -10.06 -18.84
N SER A 626 29.74 -9.66 -18.10
CA SER A 626 30.01 -8.28 -17.79
C SER A 626 31.48 -7.90 -17.86
N ASN A 627 31.76 -6.66 -18.27
CA ASN A 627 33.09 -6.08 -18.30
C ASN A 627 33.12 -4.80 -17.46
N VAL A 628 34.22 -4.59 -16.74
CA VAL A 628 34.48 -3.36 -15.97
C VAL A 628 35.42 -2.48 -16.76
N TYR A 629 35.04 -1.21 -16.88
CA TYR A 629 35.84 -0.18 -17.56
C TYR A 629 36.18 0.94 -16.54
N GLU A 630 37.45 1.38 -16.61
CA GLU A 630 37.95 2.51 -15.83
C GLU A 630 38.12 3.72 -16.73
N SER A 631 37.63 4.90 -16.33
CA SER A 631 37.82 6.15 -17.05
C SER A 631 39.29 6.53 -17.05
N LYS A 632 39.80 6.98 -18.21
CA LYS A 632 41.14 7.56 -18.32
C LYS A 632 41.21 8.98 -17.80
N TYR A 633 40.08 9.64 -17.70
CA TYR A 633 39.92 11.01 -17.25
C TYR A 633 38.90 11.08 -16.15
N ASN A 634 39.29 11.45 -14.96
CA ASN A 634 38.41 11.50 -13.79
C ASN A 634 38.74 12.71 -12.92
N LEU A 635 37.74 13.36 -12.40
CA LEU A 635 37.86 14.39 -11.37
C LEU A 635 37.48 13.83 -10.02
N PRO A 636 38.09 14.27 -8.92
CA PRO A 636 37.66 13.89 -7.58
C PRO A 636 36.28 14.45 -7.27
N ILE A 637 35.66 14.03 -6.16
CA ILE A 637 34.33 14.50 -5.74
C ILE A 637 34.29 16.02 -5.48
N ALA A 638 35.43 16.62 -5.16
CA ALA A 638 35.58 18.04 -4.96
C ALA A 638 36.84 18.53 -5.74
N TYR A 639 36.68 19.57 -6.52
CA TYR A 639 37.74 20.18 -7.32
C TYR A 639 37.54 21.69 -7.41
N CYS A 640 38.64 22.42 -7.61
CA CYS A 640 38.61 23.87 -7.77
C CYS A 640 38.29 24.23 -9.21
N VAL A 641 37.46 25.25 -9.40
CA VAL A 641 37.10 25.82 -10.71
C VAL A 641 37.32 27.32 -10.69
N ASN A 642 37.32 27.93 -11.87
CA ASN A 642 37.37 29.40 -12.00
C ASN A 642 36.09 30.04 -11.43
N SER A 643 36.19 31.21 -10.80
CA SER A 643 35.06 31.95 -10.23
C SER A 643 33.96 32.31 -11.24
N LYS A 644 34.28 32.33 -12.55
CA LYS A 644 33.30 32.51 -13.63
C LYS A 644 32.20 31.45 -13.62
N ILE A 645 32.37 30.35 -12.89
CA ILE A 645 31.33 29.33 -12.76
C ILE A 645 30.04 29.86 -12.12
N ASP A 646 30.09 30.97 -11.39
CA ASP A 646 28.92 31.65 -10.83
C ASP A 646 27.96 32.15 -11.92
N ASP A 647 28.43 32.34 -13.16
CA ASP A 647 27.64 32.74 -14.33
C ASP A 647 27.02 31.54 -15.07
N TRP A 648 27.17 30.30 -14.54
CA TRP A 648 26.66 29.12 -15.22
C TRP A 648 25.13 29.01 -15.11
N VAL A 649 24.47 29.06 -16.29
CA VAL A 649 23.01 28.91 -16.45
C VAL A 649 22.67 27.50 -16.83
N THR A 650 21.70 26.88 -16.13
CA THR A 650 21.33 25.47 -16.29
C THR A 650 19.89 25.25 -16.79
N ASP A 651 19.10 26.30 -16.90
CA ASP A 651 17.69 26.28 -17.32
C ASP A 651 17.46 26.69 -18.78
N GLU A 652 18.51 27.19 -19.46
CA GLU A 652 18.50 27.56 -20.86
C GLU A 652 19.48 26.72 -21.69
N GLY A 653 19.10 26.38 -22.90
CA GLY A 653 19.93 25.59 -23.84
C GLY A 653 19.67 24.08 -23.79
N ASN A 654 20.38 23.35 -24.66
CA ASN A 654 20.36 21.89 -24.67
C ASN A 654 21.46 21.32 -23.75
N PRO A 655 21.38 20.02 -23.36
CA PRO A 655 22.33 19.43 -22.42
C PRO A 655 23.81 19.54 -22.83
N PHE A 656 24.11 19.51 -24.13
CA PHE A 656 25.49 19.63 -24.62
C PHE A 656 26.01 21.07 -24.47
N GLU A 657 25.18 22.07 -24.74
CA GLU A 657 25.51 23.48 -24.54
C GLU A 657 25.76 23.79 -23.06
N ILE A 658 24.84 23.34 -22.17
CA ILE A 658 24.98 23.52 -20.72
C ILE A 658 26.28 22.90 -20.18
N GLN A 659 26.62 21.69 -20.61
CA GLN A 659 27.87 21.03 -20.23
C GLN A 659 29.11 21.71 -20.84
N SER A 660 29.03 22.19 -22.08
CA SER A 660 30.09 22.96 -22.73
C SER A 660 30.38 24.28 -22.02
N ASP A 661 29.32 24.99 -21.63
CA ASP A 661 29.45 26.25 -20.86
C ASP A 661 30.03 26.00 -19.47
N PHE A 662 29.65 24.89 -18.81
CA PHE A 662 30.31 24.48 -17.58
C PHE A 662 31.82 24.34 -17.75
N VAL A 663 32.29 23.61 -18.77
CA VAL A 663 33.74 23.45 -19.03
C VAL A 663 34.41 24.78 -19.30
N LYS A 664 33.81 25.63 -20.14
CA LYS A 664 34.31 26.97 -20.49
C LYS A 664 34.46 27.84 -19.26
N LEU A 665 33.43 27.94 -18.44
CA LEU A 665 33.42 28.77 -17.25
C LEU A 665 34.35 28.21 -16.15
N ALA A 666 34.30 26.91 -15.92
CA ALA A 666 35.12 26.23 -14.91
C ALA A 666 36.62 26.32 -15.18
N THR A 667 37.06 26.31 -16.44
CA THR A 667 38.46 26.36 -16.83
C THR A 667 38.93 27.78 -17.13
N GLY A 668 38.02 28.76 -17.33
CA GLY A 668 38.33 30.10 -17.79
C GLY A 668 38.76 30.16 -19.26
N SER A 669 38.59 29.11 -20.03
CA SER A 669 38.98 29.03 -21.44
C SER A 669 38.07 29.81 -22.37
N VAL A 670 38.62 30.37 -23.47
CA VAL A 670 37.89 31.31 -24.32
C VAL A 670 37.18 30.65 -25.52
N SER A 671 37.46 29.42 -25.87
CA SER A 671 36.78 28.72 -26.98
C SER A 671 36.99 27.20 -26.96
N TYR A 672 35.88 26.47 -26.97
CA TYR A 672 35.85 25.04 -27.30
C TYR A 672 34.86 24.81 -28.45
N THR A 673 35.36 25.02 -29.69
CA THR A 673 34.60 24.76 -30.92
C THR A 673 34.56 23.25 -31.31
N HIS A 674 35.07 22.34 -30.47
CA HIS A 674 35.27 20.93 -30.86
C HIS A 674 34.68 19.88 -29.90
N LEU A 675 33.80 20.24 -28.99
CA LEU A 675 32.95 19.21 -28.33
C LEU A 675 31.66 18.93 -29.13
N ARG A 676 31.80 18.81 -30.47
CA ARG A 676 30.80 18.09 -31.24
C ARG A 676 30.93 16.62 -30.88
N ALA A 677 29.84 16.07 -30.29
CA ALA A 677 29.70 14.63 -30.15
C ALA A 677 30.00 13.98 -31.52
N HIS A 678 30.93 13.08 -31.55
CA HIS A 678 30.97 12.15 -32.65
C HIS A 678 29.71 11.30 -32.56
N GLU A 679 28.87 11.39 -33.59
CA GLU A 679 27.73 10.52 -33.84
C GLU A 679 28.09 9.07 -33.73
#